data_30519f7eb0554a50f6111958d415a58d
#
_entry.id   30519f7eb0554a50f6111958d415a58d
#
_cell.length_a   1.000
_cell.length_b   1.000
_cell.length_c   1.000
_cell.angle_alpha   90.00
_cell.angle_beta   90.00
_cell.angle_gamma   90.00
#
_symmetry.space_group_name_H-M   'P 1'
#
loop_
_entity.id
_entity.type
_entity.pdbx_description
1 polymer ?
#
loop_
_entity_poly.entity_id
_entity_poly.type
_entity_poly.pdbx_seq_one_letter_code
_entity_poly.pdbx_strand_id
1 'polypeptide(L)'
;MTTQEQYEHLVETVKGYNPAAGFDQIRAAYEFADTHHAGQNRKDGSPFITHPLAVAQIVAEELHLDTESIVAALLHDTIEDTTATHEELAKLFSPTVADLVEGVSKLTRVHYTSKEEEQMENLRKMLMAMAKDIRVILIKISDRLHNMRTMEYQTPEKQKQKSFETMEIYSPIAHRLGMQKMKWELEDLSLKYLDPVGYREITEALDEKAAEYDGFMSAVHDRIVTRLKEEGIDATVYGRMKHPYSIYRKMYTQNKSLDDVFDLFAFRVIVDTVADCYNVLGIIHDLFKPILGRFKDYIGTPKPNMYQSLHTTVVGESGIPFEVQIRTKEMHEVAEYGVAAHWKYKQNGQGAGDERSYEWVRRLLENQEDADAEDFIHSLKVDMFADEVFVFTPNGDVINLPAGATPIDFAYTIHSAIGNHMVGAKVNGRIVQFDYHLRNGDVVEVMTSKSAHGPSRDWVKIARSSNARSKIRQWFKKEKRDENIVNGRQSFESELKRTGVTLKELTNEENLPGMLKKLCFTSLDDMYAAIGYGGISALKVVGRLREDIQRIIHQHQTERQAEVPVADQPQLMRPAVPQRAKGEQGIVVEGLTNCLVKFSKCCTPVPGDDIVGFITRGYGISVHRADCPNADPARRKPSEAGRWIKVSWGSDTRESYRTTLEITAKDRINIIMDVSTVLSSTKTHVSSMNARSTPDGFALLSLDIDVPDSEQLRTVMRRLEQISGVMRVTRPAG
;
A
#
# COMPACT_ATOMS: atom_id res chain seq x y z
N MET A 1 -5.63 32.76 -17.37
CA MET A 1 -4.32 33.42 -17.16
C MET A 1 -3.42 33.04 -18.31
N THR A 2 -2.73 34.01 -18.90
CA THR A 2 -1.64 33.75 -19.87
C THR A 2 -0.43 33.14 -19.15
N THR A 3 0.50 32.52 -19.89
CA THR A 3 1.74 31.97 -19.29
C THR A 3 2.56 33.06 -18.61
N GLN A 4 2.56 34.28 -19.15
CA GLN A 4 3.22 35.44 -18.57
C GLN A 4 2.59 35.85 -17.24
N GLU A 5 1.26 35.92 -17.15
CA GLU A 5 0.53 36.22 -15.89
C GLU A 5 0.79 35.15 -14.82
N GLN A 6 0.89 33.87 -15.21
CA GLN A 6 1.24 32.78 -14.29
C GLN A 6 2.67 32.93 -13.76
N TYR A 7 3.62 33.29 -14.63
CA TYR A 7 4.99 33.58 -14.23
C TYR A 7 5.08 34.78 -13.27
N GLU A 8 4.39 35.87 -13.58
CA GLU A 8 4.35 37.07 -12.71
C GLU A 8 3.75 36.74 -11.34
N HIS A 9 2.69 35.92 -11.30
CA HIS A 9 2.11 35.44 -10.05
C HIS A 9 3.09 34.58 -9.24
N LEU A 10 3.83 33.67 -9.89
CA LEU A 10 4.90 32.90 -9.24
C LEU A 10 5.95 33.81 -8.59
N VAL A 11 6.43 34.82 -9.34
CA VAL A 11 7.43 35.78 -8.84
C VAL A 11 6.89 36.58 -7.65
N GLU A 12 5.64 37.02 -7.71
CA GLU A 12 4.99 37.73 -6.59
C GLU A 12 4.84 36.85 -5.35
N THR A 13 4.43 35.61 -5.52
CA THR A 13 4.34 34.62 -4.45
C THR A 13 5.72 34.41 -3.79
N VAL A 14 6.77 34.17 -4.58
CA VAL A 14 8.13 33.98 -4.05
C VAL A 14 8.63 35.22 -3.32
N LYS A 15 8.36 36.41 -3.84
CA LYS A 15 8.72 37.67 -3.16
C LYS A 15 8.06 37.83 -1.80
N GLY A 16 6.84 37.29 -1.65
CA GLY A 16 6.07 37.37 -0.41
C GLY A 16 6.74 36.63 0.77
N TYR A 17 7.42 35.52 0.52
CA TYR A 17 8.08 34.74 1.60
C TYR A 17 9.61 34.74 1.53
N ASN A 18 10.22 34.98 0.35
CA ASN A 18 11.67 35.08 0.16
C ASN A 18 12.06 36.26 -0.74
N PRO A 19 12.11 37.49 -0.20
CA PRO A 19 12.47 38.67 -0.96
C PRO A 19 13.91 38.64 -1.53
N ALA A 20 14.80 37.80 -0.97
CA ALA A 20 16.19 37.64 -1.40
C ALA A 20 16.38 36.49 -2.41
N ALA A 21 15.30 35.92 -2.95
CA ALA A 21 15.39 34.85 -3.93
C ALA A 21 16.13 35.29 -5.21
N GLY A 22 16.76 34.33 -5.89
CA GLY A 22 17.46 34.55 -7.16
C GLY A 22 16.50 34.71 -8.33
N PHE A 23 15.79 35.84 -8.42
CA PHE A 23 14.76 36.09 -9.44
C PHE A 23 15.30 36.00 -10.88
N ASP A 24 16.57 36.33 -11.11
CA ASP A 24 17.21 36.19 -12.43
C ASP A 24 17.36 34.72 -12.81
N GLN A 25 17.65 33.83 -11.84
CA GLN A 25 17.71 32.37 -12.06
C GLN A 25 16.34 31.82 -12.34
N ILE A 26 15.29 32.24 -11.62
CA ILE A 26 13.90 31.83 -11.84
C ILE A 26 13.45 32.24 -13.24
N ARG A 27 13.80 33.48 -13.68
CA ARG A 27 13.50 33.93 -15.03
C ARG A 27 14.20 33.11 -16.09
N ALA A 28 15.52 32.91 -15.93
CA ALA A 28 16.30 32.10 -16.86
C ALA A 28 15.76 30.67 -16.97
N ALA A 29 15.31 30.06 -15.86
CA ALA A 29 14.70 28.73 -15.85
C ALA A 29 13.36 28.70 -16.59
N TYR A 30 12.51 29.70 -16.39
CA TYR A 30 11.25 29.84 -17.13
C TYR A 30 11.51 29.99 -18.65
N GLU A 31 12.39 30.88 -19.07
CA GLU A 31 12.72 31.10 -20.48
C GLU A 31 13.35 29.86 -21.11
N PHE A 32 14.19 29.15 -20.39
CA PHE A 32 14.79 27.88 -20.83
C PHE A 32 13.71 26.79 -21.03
N ALA A 33 12.85 26.60 -20.03
CA ALA A 33 11.77 25.61 -20.12
C ALA A 33 10.77 25.94 -21.24
N ASP A 34 10.37 27.21 -21.38
CA ASP A 34 9.44 27.67 -22.43
C ASP A 34 10.03 27.42 -23.85
N THR A 35 11.32 27.71 -24.01
CA THR A 35 12.03 27.50 -25.29
C THR A 35 12.13 26.01 -25.64
N HIS A 36 12.46 25.15 -24.68
CA HIS A 36 12.66 23.72 -24.91
C HIS A 36 11.34 22.95 -25.11
N HIS A 37 10.25 23.42 -24.50
CA HIS A 37 8.90 22.88 -24.71
C HIS A 37 8.12 23.60 -25.82
N ALA A 38 8.77 24.48 -26.59
CA ALA A 38 8.09 25.21 -27.67
C ALA A 38 7.42 24.27 -28.66
N GLY A 39 6.14 24.52 -28.93
CA GLY A 39 5.33 23.68 -29.84
C GLY A 39 4.75 22.41 -29.20
N GLN A 40 5.06 22.09 -27.96
CA GLN A 40 4.41 21.03 -27.22
C GLN A 40 3.14 21.56 -26.55
N ASN A 41 2.05 20.79 -26.62
CA ASN A 41 0.78 21.11 -25.99
C ASN A 41 0.35 20.00 -25.05
N ARG A 42 -0.32 20.37 -23.98
CA ARG A 42 -1.02 19.45 -23.08
C ARG A 42 -2.28 18.89 -23.75
N LYS A 43 -2.93 17.91 -23.11
CA LYS A 43 -4.16 17.30 -23.65
C LYS A 43 -5.38 18.22 -23.61
N ASP A 44 -5.37 19.24 -22.75
CA ASP A 44 -6.36 20.31 -22.71
C ASP A 44 -6.16 21.36 -23.81
N GLY A 45 -5.08 21.25 -24.59
CA GLY A 45 -4.69 22.19 -25.66
C GLY A 45 -3.83 23.37 -25.18
N SER A 46 -3.57 23.51 -23.90
CA SER A 46 -2.70 24.57 -23.35
C SER A 46 -1.21 24.31 -23.70
N PRO A 47 -0.36 25.35 -23.77
CA PRO A 47 1.09 25.20 -23.92
C PRO A 47 1.67 24.36 -22.79
N PHE A 48 2.65 23.49 -23.09
CA PHE A 48 3.22 22.56 -22.10
C PHE A 48 3.81 23.30 -20.88
N ILE A 49 4.42 24.48 -21.06
CA ILE A 49 5.04 25.30 -20.02
C ILE A 49 4.07 25.64 -18.85
N THR A 50 2.74 25.60 -19.08
CA THR A 50 1.75 25.82 -18.03
C THR A 50 1.86 24.81 -16.90
N HIS A 51 2.33 23.57 -17.20
CA HIS A 51 2.56 22.55 -16.20
C HIS A 51 3.73 22.84 -15.28
N PRO A 52 4.97 23.04 -15.76
CA PRO A 52 6.09 23.44 -14.94
C PRO A 52 5.82 24.71 -14.11
N LEU A 53 5.14 25.70 -14.69
CA LEU A 53 4.72 26.91 -13.94
C LEU A 53 3.78 26.57 -12.79
N ALA A 54 2.77 25.73 -13.01
CA ALA A 54 1.84 25.33 -11.97
C ALA A 54 2.53 24.47 -10.88
N VAL A 55 3.47 23.60 -11.24
CA VAL A 55 4.26 22.83 -10.28
C VAL A 55 5.14 23.77 -9.44
N ALA A 56 5.84 24.72 -10.07
CA ALA A 56 6.62 25.74 -9.37
C ALA A 56 5.74 26.61 -8.45
N GLN A 57 4.53 26.95 -8.88
CA GLN A 57 3.55 27.67 -8.05
C GLN A 57 3.14 26.88 -6.81
N ILE A 58 2.87 25.57 -6.96
CA ILE A 58 2.57 24.67 -5.81
C ILE A 58 3.77 24.63 -4.85
N VAL A 59 5.00 24.50 -5.38
CA VAL A 59 6.23 24.50 -4.56
C VAL A 59 6.42 25.83 -3.84
N ALA A 60 6.05 26.96 -4.46
CA ALA A 60 6.14 28.29 -3.86
C ALA A 60 5.03 28.54 -2.82
N GLU A 61 3.76 28.29 -3.14
CA GLU A 61 2.62 28.61 -2.29
C GLU A 61 2.44 27.62 -1.13
N GLU A 62 2.59 26.32 -1.43
CA GLU A 62 2.27 25.28 -0.46
C GLU A 62 3.49 24.88 0.38
N LEU A 63 4.72 25.00 -0.15
CA LEU A 63 5.92 24.49 0.51
C LEU A 63 6.92 25.58 0.89
N HIS A 64 6.83 26.78 0.32
CA HIS A 64 7.74 27.93 0.55
C HIS A 64 9.23 27.54 0.41
N LEU A 65 9.58 26.75 -0.64
CA LEU A 65 10.94 26.25 -0.82
C LEU A 65 11.89 27.33 -1.40
N ASP A 66 13.18 27.00 -1.44
CA ASP A 66 14.26 27.86 -1.91
C ASP A 66 14.27 28.07 -3.43
N THR A 67 15.14 29.00 -3.89
CA THR A 67 15.30 29.32 -5.30
C THR A 67 15.66 28.11 -6.15
N GLU A 68 16.57 27.24 -5.68
CA GLU A 68 16.98 26.04 -6.43
C GLU A 68 15.82 25.06 -6.63
N SER A 69 14.94 24.92 -5.64
CA SER A 69 13.74 24.10 -5.73
C SER A 69 12.71 24.64 -6.73
N ILE A 70 12.51 25.98 -6.75
CA ILE A 70 11.63 26.63 -7.73
C ILE A 70 12.19 26.47 -9.15
N VAL A 71 13.50 26.69 -9.33
CA VAL A 71 14.20 26.50 -10.60
C VAL A 71 14.10 25.03 -11.05
N ALA A 72 14.34 24.09 -10.16
CA ALA A 72 14.21 22.66 -10.46
C ALA A 72 12.76 22.27 -10.81
N ALA A 73 11.75 22.86 -10.15
CA ALA A 73 10.34 22.64 -10.47
C ALA A 73 9.97 23.19 -11.87
N LEU A 74 10.54 24.32 -12.29
CA LEU A 74 10.36 24.85 -13.65
C LEU A 74 11.02 23.97 -14.71
N LEU A 75 12.11 23.27 -14.37
CA LEU A 75 12.92 22.48 -15.30
C LEU A 75 12.65 20.97 -15.23
N HIS A 76 11.75 20.47 -14.37
CA HIS A 76 11.68 19.06 -13.98
C HIS A 76 11.41 18.09 -15.14
N ASP A 77 10.68 18.50 -16.18
CA ASP A 77 10.37 17.68 -17.35
C ASP A 77 11.36 17.91 -18.53
N THR A 78 12.29 18.89 -18.44
CA THR A 78 13.17 19.24 -19.56
C THR A 78 14.12 18.11 -19.97
N ILE A 79 14.68 17.35 -19.01
CA ILE A 79 15.54 16.19 -19.29
C ILE A 79 14.73 15.01 -19.84
N GLU A 80 13.47 14.83 -19.39
CA GLU A 80 12.62 13.71 -19.79
C GLU A 80 12.01 13.92 -21.19
N ASP A 81 11.49 15.12 -21.46
CA ASP A 81 10.64 15.39 -22.63
C ASP A 81 11.32 16.25 -23.71
N THR A 82 12.58 16.68 -23.50
CA THR A 82 13.33 17.49 -24.47
C THR A 82 14.76 16.98 -24.70
N THR A 83 15.57 17.75 -25.41
CA THR A 83 16.99 17.45 -25.67
C THR A 83 17.94 17.96 -24.60
N ALA A 84 17.45 18.60 -23.54
CA ALA A 84 18.27 19.14 -22.45
C ALA A 84 19.02 18.02 -21.72
N THR A 85 20.26 18.30 -21.29
CA THR A 85 21.11 17.33 -20.58
C THR A 85 21.42 17.78 -19.16
N HIS A 86 21.77 16.84 -18.29
CA HIS A 86 22.20 17.13 -16.92
C HIS A 86 23.38 18.09 -16.91
N GLU A 87 24.39 17.88 -17.79
CA GLU A 87 25.59 18.72 -17.86
C GLU A 87 25.27 20.15 -18.27
N GLU A 88 24.30 20.34 -19.16
CA GLU A 88 23.81 21.64 -19.58
C GLU A 88 23.14 22.38 -18.43
N LEU A 89 22.22 21.72 -17.71
CA LEU A 89 21.56 22.30 -16.55
C LEU A 89 22.57 22.65 -15.43
N ALA A 90 23.53 21.76 -15.16
CA ALA A 90 24.57 21.99 -14.15
C ALA A 90 25.42 23.20 -14.47
N LYS A 91 25.71 23.47 -15.76
CA LYS A 91 26.50 24.62 -16.22
C LYS A 91 25.71 25.90 -16.18
N LEU A 92 24.43 25.88 -16.56
CA LEU A 92 23.60 27.10 -16.67
C LEU A 92 23.02 27.55 -15.33
N PHE A 93 22.68 26.62 -14.45
CA PHE A 93 22.02 26.92 -13.17
C PHE A 93 22.90 26.54 -11.97
N SER A 94 22.95 25.25 -11.63
CA SER A 94 23.90 24.72 -10.64
C SER A 94 23.91 23.16 -10.72
N PRO A 95 24.97 22.49 -10.21
CA PRO A 95 24.98 21.06 -10.05
C PRO A 95 23.79 20.56 -9.20
N THR A 96 23.44 21.28 -8.15
CA THR A 96 22.31 20.95 -7.27
C THR A 96 20.98 20.95 -8.05
N VAL A 97 20.73 21.96 -8.87
CA VAL A 97 19.52 22.02 -9.71
C VAL A 97 19.48 20.86 -10.68
N ALA A 98 20.60 20.55 -11.36
CA ALA A 98 20.68 19.44 -12.29
C ALA A 98 20.40 18.08 -11.61
N ASP A 99 20.97 17.86 -10.41
CA ASP A 99 20.76 16.65 -9.61
C ASP A 99 19.30 16.54 -9.14
N LEU A 100 18.65 17.63 -8.76
CA LEU A 100 17.24 17.67 -8.41
C LEU A 100 16.37 17.28 -9.60
N VAL A 101 16.59 17.89 -10.77
CA VAL A 101 15.84 17.60 -11.99
C VAL A 101 16.02 16.14 -12.42
N GLU A 102 17.25 15.62 -12.40
CA GLU A 102 17.51 14.21 -12.71
C GLU A 102 16.83 13.26 -11.70
N GLY A 103 16.85 13.64 -10.42
CA GLY A 103 16.17 12.87 -9.36
C GLY A 103 14.65 12.76 -9.55
N VAL A 104 14.04 13.83 -10.07
CA VAL A 104 12.59 13.88 -10.36
C VAL A 104 12.24 13.12 -11.63
N SER A 105 13.14 13.06 -12.63
CA SER A 105 12.91 12.41 -13.93
C SER A 105 12.82 10.88 -13.82
N LYS A 106 12.09 10.24 -14.75
CA LYS A 106 11.98 8.79 -14.84
C LYS A 106 13.20 8.15 -15.51
N LEU A 107 13.35 6.81 -15.34
CA LEU A 107 14.35 6.01 -16.05
C LEU A 107 13.87 5.72 -17.48
N THR A 108 14.14 6.63 -18.42
CA THR A 108 13.64 6.51 -19.81
C THR A 108 14.49 5.63 -20.73
N ARG A 109 15.69 5.18 -20.31
CA ARG A 109 16.69 4.52 -21.18
C ARG A 109 16.89 3.03 -20.92
N VAL A 110 16.10 2.41 -20.06
CA VAL A 110 16.24 0.98 -19.73
C VAL A 110 15.07 0.21 -20.31
N HIS A 111 15.35 -0.88 -21.03
CA HIS A 111 14.33 -1.81 -21.48
C HIS A 111 13.91 -2.72 -20.33
N TYR A 112 12.67 -2.58 -19.87
CA TYR A 112 12.08 -3.40 -18.82
C TYR A 112 11.31 -4.57 -19.44
N THR A 113 11.25 -5.68 -18.73
CA THR A 113 10.53 -6.88 -19.14
C THR A 113 9.02 -6.77 -18.86
N SER A 114 8.64 -5.93 -17.89
CA SER A 114 7.22 -5.65 -17.56
C SER A 114 7.02 -4.21 -17.09
N LYS A 115 5.76 -3.74 -17.11
CA LYS A 115 5.38 -2.42 -16.57
C LYS A 115 5.56 -2.33 -15.06
N GLU A 116 5.37 -3.44 -14.36
CA GLU A 116 5.56 -3.55 -12.92
C GLU A 116 7.04 -3.33 -12.56
N GLU A 117 7.96 -3.94 -13.32
CA GLU A 117 9.40 -3.77 -13.14
C GLU A 117 9.83 -2.32 -13.41
N GLU A 118 9.30 -1.69 -14.47
CA GLU A 118 9.52 -0.26 -14.76
C GLU A 118 9.06 0.63 -13.59
N GLN A 119 7.85 0.41 -13.07
CA GLN A 119 7.32 1.19 -11.95
C GLN A 119 8.16 1.02 -10.69
N MET A 120 8.66 -0.18 -10.42
CA MET A 120 9.49 -0.48 -9.28
C MET A 120 10.86 0.21 -9.33
N GLU A 121 11.54 0.13 -10.47
CA GLU A 121 12.84 0.77 -10.64
C GLU A 121 12.73 2.30 -10.62
N ASN A 122 11.66 2.86 -11.19
CA ASN A 122 11.38 4.30 -11.07
C ASN A 122 11.14 4.72 -9.62
N LEU A 123 10.38 3.94 -8.86
CA LEU A 123 10.16 4.19 -7.43
C LEU A 123 11.47 4.08 -6.64
N ARG A 124 12.27 3.07 -6.90
CA ARG A 124 13.59 2.88 -6.28
C ARG A 124 14.54 4.05 -6.56
N LYS A 125 14.64 4.48 -7.82
CA LYS A 125 15.44 5.66 -8.20
C LYS A 125 14.97 6.89 -7.44
N MET A 126 13.67 7.14 -7.39
CA MET A 126 13.09 8.28 -6.69
C MET A 126 13.42 8.24 -5.18
N LEU A 127 13.32 7.08 -4.53
CA LEU A 127 13.66 6.93 -3.11
C LEU A 127 15.16 7.11 -2.87
N MET A 128 16.02 6.63 -3.76
CA MET A 128 17.48 6.86 -3.68
C MET A 128 17.83 8.33 -3.85
N ALA A 129 17.19 9.04 -4.78
CA ALA A 129 17.37 10.47 -4.96
C ALA A 129 16.85 11.25 -3.74
N MET A 130 15.70 10.88 -3.18
CA MET A 130 15.15 11.45 -1.95
C MET A 130 16.07 11.28 -0.74
N ALA A 131 16.78 10.15 -0.65
CA ALA A 131 17.76 9.94 0.43
C ALA A 131 18.97 10.86 0.34
N LYS A 132 19.30 11.34 -0.87
CA LYS A 132 20.35 12.34 -1.09
C LYS A 132 19.81 13.75 -0.83
N ASP A 133 18.64 14.08 -1.36
CA ASP A 133 18.00 15.39 -1.21
C ASP A 133 16.47 15.23 -1.18
N ILE A 134 15.87 15.59 -0.05
CA ILE A 134 14.42 15.50 0.18
C ILE A 134 13.61 16.35 -0.80
N ARG A 135 14.19 17.42 -1.36
CA ARG A 135 13.54 18.33 -2.30
C ARG A 135 13.04 17.60 -3.56
N VAL A 136 13.71 16.52 -3.95
CA VAL A 136 13.30 15.67 -5.09
C VAL A 136 11.87 15.15 -4.90
N ILE A 137 11.55 14.61 -3.71
CA ILE A 137 10.20 14.06 -3.48
C ILE A 137 9.16 15.17 -3.28
N LEU A 138 9.55 16.32 -2.72
CA LEU A 138 8.66 17.46 -2.56
C LEU A 138 8.21 17.99 -3.93
N ILE A 139 9.14 18.16 -4.88
CA ILE A 139 8.83 18.53 -6.26
C ILE A 139 7.99 17.44 -6.94
N LYS A 140 8.31 16.16 -6.74
CA LYS A 140 7.57 15.04 -7.35
C LYS A 140 6.14 14.91 -6.84
N ILE A 141 5.89 15.18 -5.56
CA ILE A 141 4.52 15.23 -5.00
C ILE A 141 3.76 16.43 -5.59
N SER A 142 4.42 17.57 -5.77
CA SER A 142 3.81 18.76 -6.39
C SER A 142 3.47 18.53 -7.87
N ASP A 143 4.35 17.86 -8.64
CA ASP A 143 4.09 17.39 -10.01
C ASP A 143 2.87 16.46 -10.02
N ARG A 144 2.83 15.45 -9.14
CA ARG A 144 1.72 14.51 -9.03
C ARG A 144 0.41 15.22 -8.70
N LEU A 145 0.44 16.18 -7.78
CA LEU A 145 -0.74 16.95 -7.38
C LEU A 145 -1.30 17.75 -8.55
N HIS A 146 -0.45 18.46 -9.30
CA HIS A 146 -0.90 19.17 -10.50
C HIS A 146 -1.45 18.22 -11.57
N ASN A 147 -0.81 17.08 -11.79
CA ASN A 147 -1.30 16.04 -12.71
C ASN A 147 -2.67 15.50 -12.27
N MET A 148 -2.92 15.34 -10.97
CA MET A 148 -4.23 14.92 -10.46
C MET A 148 -5.29 16.01 -10.59
N ARG A 149 -4.95 17.28 -10.39
CA ARG A 149 -5.86 18.43 -10.62
C ARG A 149 -6.33 18.53 -12.06
N THR A 150 -5.49 18.12 -13.03
CA THR A 150 -5.78 18.16 -14.48
C THR A 150 -6.14 16.79 -15.06
N MET A 151 -6.51 15.82 -14.22
CA MET A 151 -6.75 14.43 -14.63
C MET A 151 -7.99 14.26 -15.53
N GLU A 152 -8.92 15.20 -15.52
CA GLU A 152 -10.16 15.17 -16.31
C GLU A 152 -9.91 15.09 -17.83
N TYR A 153 -8.79 15.62 -18.32
CA TYR A 153 -8.41 15.58 -19.74
C TYR A 153 -7.74 14.26 -20.16
N GLN A 154 -7.56 13.30 -19.24
CA GLN A 154 -6.97 12.00 -19.54
C GLN A 154 -8.05 10.96 -19.87
N THR A 155 -7.63 9.85 -20.56
CA THR A 155 -8.54 8.74 -20.84
C THR A 155 -8.95 8.02 -19.54
N PRO A 156 -10.15 7.41 -19.47
CA PRO A 156 -10.63 6.73 -18.26
C PRO A 156 -9.66 5.67 -17.72
N GLU A 157 -8.94 4.96 -18.58
CA GLU A 157 -7.93 3.96 -18.17
C GLU A 157 -6.74 4.63 -17.48
N LYS A 158 -6.25 5.75 -18.05
CA LYS A 158 -5.17 6.53 -17.44
C LYS A 158 -5.61 7.20 -16.13
N GLN A 159 -6.84 7.71 -16.08
CA GLN A 159 -7.42 8.27 -14.85
C GLN A 159 -7.37 7.25 -13.72
N LYS A 160 -7.85 6.02 -13.94
CA LYS A 160 -7.83 4.95 -12.94
C LYS A 160 -6.41 4.52 -12.58
N GLN A 161 -5.55 4.30 -13.59
CA GLN A 161 -4.18 3.88 -13.37
C GLN A 161 -3.40 4.90 -12.52
N LYS A 162 -3.48 6.20 -12.88
CA LYS A 162 -2.76 7.25 -12.19
C LYS A 162 -3.33 7.53 -10.80
N SER A 163 -4.64 7.44 -10.62
CA SER A 163 -5.28 7.56 -9.31
C SER A 163 -4.89 6.39 -8.38
N PHE A 164 -4.84 5.16 -8.91
CA PHE A 164 -4.36 4.01 -8.15
C PHE A 164 -2.90 4.15 -7.72
N GLU A 165 -2.01 4.55 -8.64
CA GLU A 165 -0.60 4.82 -8.35
C GLU A 165 -0.47 5.93 -7.28
N THR A 166 -1.30 6.97 -7.35
CA THR A 166 -1.31 8.07 -6.38
C THR A 166 -1.70 7.59 -4.99
N MET A 167 -2.73 6.77 -4.88
CA MET A 167 -3.18 6.20 -3.62
C MET A 167 -2.19 5.20 -3.00
N GLU A 168 -1.53 4.40 -3.83
CA GLU A 168 -0.63 3.33 -3.38
C GLU A 168 0.78 3.83 -3.04
N ILE A 169 1.22 4.96 -3.63
CA ILE A 169 2.60 5.44 -3.52
C ILE A 169 2.67 6.86 -2.96
N TYR A 170 2.08 7.83 -3.65
CA TYR A 170 2.32 9.26 -3.35
C TYR A 170 1.58 9.75 -2.11
N SER A 171 0.32 9.35 -1.92
CA SER A 171 -0.44 9.73 -0.71
C SER A 171 0.21 9.19 0.57
N PRO A 172 0.65 7.92 0.66
CA PRO A 172 1.39 7.40 1.80
C PRO A 172 2.73 8.12 2.04
N ILE A 173 3.50 8.44 1.00
CA ILE A 173 4.73 9.21 1.15
C ILE A 173 4.43 10.59 1.71
N ALA A 174 3.44 11.31 1.17
CA ALA A 174 3.01 12.61 1.67
C ALA A 174 2.56 12.52 3.15
N HIS A 175 1.85 11.44 3.53
CA HIS A 175 1.47 11.19 4.91
C HIS A 175 2.68 11.01 5.83
N ARG A 176 3.67 10.22 5.41
CA ARG A 176 4.89 9.94 6.17
C ARG A 176 5.76 11.18 6.33
N LEU A 177 5.78 12.04 5.32
CA LEU A 177 6.47 13.33 5.35
C LEU A 177 5.68 14.43 6.10
N GLY A 178 4.51 14.12 6.64
CA GLY A 178 3.67 15.06 7.38
C GLY A 178 2.89 16.06 6.52
N MET A 179 2.93 15.97 5.19
CA MET A 179 2.30 16.89 4.24
C MET A 179 0.80 16.64 4.15
N GLN A 180 0.06 16.93 5.22
CA GLN A 180 -1.35 16.52 5.34
C GLN A 180 -2.25 17.20 4.31
N LYS A 181 -2.02 18.47 3.98
CA LYS A 181 -2.81 19.22 2.99
C LYS A 181 -2.74 18.55 1.62
N MET A 182 -1.53 18.28 1.12
CA MET A 182 -1.33 17.62 -0.16
C MET A 182 -1.85 16.17 -0.16
N LYS A 183 -1.63 15.44 0.94
CA LYS A 183 -2.15 14.09 1.11
C LYS A 183 -3.65 14.02 0.93
N TRP A 184 -4.41 14.87 1.62
CA TRP A 184 -5.86 14.86 1.55
C TRP A 184 -6.36 15.19 0.15
N GLU A 185 -5.77 16.19 -0.49
CA GLU A 185 -6.16 16.57 -1.85
C GLU A 185 -5.86 15.44 -2.85
N LEU A 186 -4.68 14.79 -2.75
CA LEU A 186 -4.33 13.62 -3.57
C LEU A 186 -5.32 12.47 -3.37
N GLU A 187 -5.73 12.19 -2.12
CA GLU A 187 -6.71 11.15 -1.79
C GLU A 187 -8.10 11.47 -2.34
N ASP A 188 -8.58 12.69 -2.15
CA ASP A 188 -9.91 13.12 -2.61
C ASP A 188 -10.00 13.13 -4.14
N LEU A 189 -8.97 13.68 -4.84
CA LEU A 189 -8.88 13.65 -6.30
C LEU A 189 -8.80 12.22 -6.84
N SER A 190 -8.06 11.34 -6.16
CA SER A 190 -7.96 9.94 -6.59
C SER A 190 -9.27 9.19 -6.42
N LEU A 191 -9.99 9.42 -5.29
CA LEU A 191 -11.29 8.81 -5.05
C LEU A 191 -12.30 9.16 -6.15
N LYS A 192 -12.30 10.42 -6.62
CA LYS A 192 -13.17 10.91 -7.70
C LYS A 192 -13.11 10.02 -8.96
N TYR A 193 -11.93 9.46 -9.28
CA TYR A 193 -11.74 8.62 -10.48
C TYR A 193 -11.73 7.12 -10.18
N LEU A 194 -11.41 6.69 -8.95
CA LEU A 194 -11.42 5.29 -8.56
C LEU A 194 -12.84 4.78 -8.24
N ASP A 195 -13.62 5.57 -7.52
CA ASP A 195 -15.04 5.30 -7.21
C ASP A 195 -15.88 6.59 -7.34
N PRO A 196 -16.22 6.98 -8.58
CA PRO A 196 -17.00 8.21 -8.83
C PRO A 196 -18.37 8.21 -8.15
N VAL A 197 -18.96 7.01 -7.97
CA VAL A 197 -20.27 6.88 -7.33
C VAL A 197 -20.16 7.14 -5.82
N GLY A 198 -19.20 6.45 -5.17
CA GLY A 198 -18.97 6.65 -3.74
C GLY A 198 -18.48 8.08 -3.42
N TYR A 199 -17.68 8.68 -4.29
CA TYR A 199 -17.27 10.07 -4.15
C TYR A 199 -18.47 11.03 -4.18
N ARG A 200 -19.38 10.86 -5.16
CA ARG A 200 -20.58 11.69 -5.30
C ARG A 200 -21.53 11.52 -4.12
N GLU A 201 -21.83 10.28 -3.73
CA GLU A 201 -22.68 9.99 -2.58
C GLU A 201 -22.18 10.70 -1.30
N ILE A 202 -20.87 10.69 -1.07
CA ILE A 202 -20.29 11.32 0.11
C ILE A 202 -20.29 12.84 -0.01
N THR A 203 -19.95 13.40 -1.18
CA THR A 203 -19.93 14.86 -1.36
C THR A 203 -21.33 15.44 -1.26
N GLU A 204 -22.35 14.83 -1.89
CA GLU A 204 -23.74 15.25 -1.77
C GLU A 204 -24.24 15.19 -0.32
N ALA A 205 -23.94 14.09 0.39
CA ALA A 205 -24.31 13.95 1.80
C ALA A 205 -23.58 14.93 2.72
N LEU A 206 -22.32 15.31 2.38
CA LEU A 206 -21.58 16.33 3.11
C LEU A 206 -22.15 17.73 2.88
N ASP A 207 -22.54 18.06 1.64
CA ASP A 207 -23.15 19.35 1.30
C ASP A 207 -24.51 19.52 2.00
N GLU A 208 -25.35 18.47 2.04
CA GLU A 208 -26.60 18.46 2.81
C GLU A 208 -26.33 18.69 4.31
N LYS A 209 -25.38 17.95 4.89
CA LYS A 209 -25.01 18.11 6.30
C LYS A 209 -24.38 19.47 6.58
N ALA A 210 -23.57 20.03 5.67
CA ALA A 210 -23.01 21.37 5.82
C ALA A 210 -24.11 22.42 5.94
N ALA A 211 -25.11 22.36 5.06
CA ALA A 211 -26.25 23.30 5.10
C ALA A 211 -27.10 23.12 6.38
N GLU A 212 -27.31 21.88 6.84
CA GLU A 212 -28.04 21.56 8.07
C GLU A 212 -27.34 22.11 9.33
N TYR A 213 -26.00 22.04 9.38
CA TYR A 213 -25.22 22.34 10.58
C TYR A 213 -24.48 23.69 10.55
N ASP A 214 -24.69 24.55 9.54
CA ASP A 214 -24.01 25.84 9.41
C ASP A 214 -24.27 26.73 10.64
N GLY A 215 -25.51 26.82 11.07
CA GLY A 215 -25.90 27.56 12.28
C GLY A 215 -25.27 26.97 13.57
N PHE A 216 -25.13 25.64 13.65
CA PHE A 216 -24.48 24.99 14.77
C PHE A 216 -22.98 25.31 14.78
N MET A 217 -22.30 25.21 13.62
CA MET A 217 -20.88 25.50 13.49
C MET A 217 -20.55 26.95 13.88
N SER A 218 -21.37 27.90 13.43
CA SER A 218 -21.22 29.31 13.80
C SER A 218 -21.44 29.55 15.30
N ALA A 219 -22.47 28.97 15.89
CA ALA A 219 -22.74 29.10 17.33
C ALA A 219 -21.62 28.52 18.21
N VAL A 220 -21.10 27.35 17.87
CA VAL A 220 -19.96 26.72 18.58
C VAL A 220 -18.71 27.58 18.42
N HIS A 221 -18.39 28.04 17.19
CA HIS A 221 -17.28 28.95 16.92
C HIS A 221 -17.31 30.18 17.81
N ASP A 222 -18.43 30.92 17.80
CA ASP A 222 -18.57 32.16 18.53
C ASP A 222 -18.45 31.96 20.04
N ARG A 223 -19.01 30.86 20.55
CA ARG A 223 -18.92 30.51 21.97
C ARG A 223 -17.45 30.20 22.38
N ILE A 224 -16.70 29.46 21.56
CA ILE A 224 -15.27 29.19 21.80
C ILE A 224 -14.48 30.50 21.78
N VAL A 225 -14.65 31.32 20.74
CA VAL A 225 -13.92 32.59 20.56
C VAL A 225 -14.21 33.55 21.70
N THR A 226 -15.49 33.69 22.11
CA THR A 226 -15.90 34.59 23.21
C THR A 226 -15.23 34.15 24.52
N ARG A 227 -15.30 32.85 24.86
CA ARG A 227 -14.72 32.33 26.11
C ARG A 227 -13.20 32.46 26.16
N LEU A 228 -12.49 32.19 25.04
CA LEU A 228 -11.05 32.36 24.95
C LEU A 228 -10.62 33.83 25.13
N LYS A 229 -11.40 34.78 24.58
CA LYS A 229 -11.15 36.22 24.79
C LYS A 229 -11.38 36.65 26.23
N GLU A 230 -12.40 36.12 26.91
CA GLU A 230 -12.67 36.39 28.33
C GLU A 230 -11.53 35.93 29.24
N GLU A 231 -10.89 34.81 28.87
CA GLU A 231 -9.72 34.27 29.60
C GLU A 231 -8.38 34.90 29.14
N GLY A 232 -8.42 35.86 28.21
CA GLY A 232 -7.23 36.56 27.73
C GLY A 232 -6.29 35.71 26.86
N ILE A 233 -6.78 34.62 26.26
CA ILE A 233 -6.01 33.75 25.38
C ILE A 233 -6.20 34.23 23.94
N ASP A 234 -5.08 34.63 23.30
CA ASP A 234 -5.07 34.93 21.84
C ASP A 234 -5.05 33.61 21.06
N ALA A 235 -6.11 33.39 20.29
CA ALA A 235 -6.29 32.15 19.54
C ALA A 235 -7.01 32.39 18.21
N THR A 236 -6.56 31.66 17.19
CA THR A 236 -7.29 31.57 15.91
C THR A 236 -8.14 30.29 15.92
N VAL A 237 -9.45 30.46 15.75
CA VAL A 237 -10.41 29.36 15.73
C VAL A 237 -11.04 29.26 14.36
N TYR A 238 -11.06 28.07 13.77
CA TYR A 238 -11.82 27.83 12.54
C TYR A 238 -12.41 26.41 12.53
N GLY A 239 -13.64 26.33 12.00
CA GLY A 239 -14.32 25.08 11.76
C GLY A 239 -13.86 24.44 10.43
N ARG A 240 -13.88 23.13 10.36
CA ARG A 240 -13.64 22.39 9.12
C ARG A 240 -14.49 21.14 9.08
N MET A 241 -14.86 20.76 7.88
CA MET A 241 -15.41 19.43 7.60
C MET A 241 -14.31 18.44 7.27
N LYS A 242 -14.54 17.18 7.56
CA LYS A 242 -13.63 16.10 7.25
C LYS A 242 -13.61 15.82 5.75
N HIS A 243 -12.43 15.48 5.22
CA HIS A 243 -12.23 15.19 3.81
C HIS A 243 -13.03 13.97 3.33
N PRO A 244 -13.57 13.99 2.10
CA PRO A 244 -14.40 12.94 1.53
C PRO A 244 -13.75 11.55 1.62
N TYR A 245 -12.49 11.39 1.24
CA TYR A 245 -11.80 10.10 1.33
C TYR A 245 -11.66 9.57 2.77
N SER A 246 -11.44 10.45 3.75
CA SER A 246 -11.36 10.05 5.16
C SER A 246 -12.68 9.50 5.68
N ILE A 247 -13.80 10.02 5.19
CA ILE A 247 -15.16 9.54 5.49
C ILE A 247 -15.41 8.23 4.73
N TYR A 248 -15.10 8.20 3.43
CA TYR A 248 -15.19 7.01 2.59
C TYR A 248 -14.51 5.81 3.25
N ARG A 249 -13.28 5.98 3.72
CA ARG A 249 -12.53 4.93 4.41
C ARG A 249 -13.25 4.45 5.68
N LYS A 250 -13.80 5.34 6.51
CA LYS A 250 -14.53 4.96 7.72
C LYS A 250 -15.82 4.22 7.41
N MET A 251 -16.58 4.69 6.43
CA MET A 251 -17.84 4.06 6.04
C MET A 251 -17.62 2.67 5.45
N TYR A 252 -16.68 2.55 4.50
CA TYR A 252 -16.53 1.31 3.73
C TYR A 252 -15.50 0.33 4.28
N THR A 253 -14.48 0.79 5.03
CA THR A 253 -13.49 -0.10 5.67
C THR A 253 -13.94 -0.53 7.06
N GLN A 254 -14.63 0.33 7.81
CA GLN A 254 -15.10 0.07 9.17
C GLN A 254 -16.59 -0.24 9.25
N ASN A 255 -17.28 -0.28 8.11
CA ASN A 255 -18.72 -0.56 7.97
C ASN A 255 -19.60 0.36 8.85
N LYS A 256 -19.27 1.67 8.89
CA LYS A 256 -20.00 2.69 9.62
C LYS A 256 -20.97 3.44 8.72
N SER A 257 -22.11 3.88 9.26
CA SER A 257 -22.95 4.89 8.60
C SER A 257 -22.31 6.27 8.73
N LEU A 258 -22.75 7.25 7.94
CA LEU A 258 -22.29 8.63 8.05
C LEU A 258 -22.58 9.21 9.44
N ASP A 259 -23.74 8.86 10.02
CA ASP A 259 -24.16 9.32 11.36
C ASP A 259 -23.32 8.71 12.50
N ASP A 260 -22.61 7.59 12.26
CA ASP A 260 -21.66 6.99 13.20
C ASP A 260 -20.26 7.64 13.15
N VAL A 261 -20.05 8.62 12.26
CA VAL A 261 -18.78 9.33 12.12
C VAL A 261 -18.80 10.59 13.01
N PHE A 262 -18.51 10.43 14.31
CA PHE A 262 -18.55 11.50 15.31
C PHE A 262 -17.56 12.66 15.10
N ASP A 263 -16.63 12.55 14.17
CA ASP A 263 -15.64 13.56 13.82
C ASP A 263 -15.85 14.14 12.41
N LEU A 264 -17.10 14.20 11.98
CA LEU A 264 -17.51 14.83 10.73
C LEU A 264 -17.20 16.32 10.73
N PHE A 265 -17.48 16.97 11.88
CA PHE A 265 -17.19 18.38 12.15
C PHE A 265 -16.02 18.46 13.14
N ALA A 266 -15.09 19.33 12.85
CA ALA A 266 -13.96 19.58 13.72
C ALA A 266 -13.68 21.08 13.84
N PHE A 267 -13.30 21.52 15.03
CA PHE A 267 -12.74 22.85 15.24
C PHE A 267 -11.26 22.77 15.47
N ARG A 268 -10.56 23.73 14.93
CA ARG A 268 -9.13 23.87 15.13
C ARG A 268 -8.85 25.16 15.88
N VAL A 269 -8.18 25.04 17.01
CA VAL A 269 -7.77 26.16 17.84
C VAL A 269 -6.26 26.26 17.80
N ILE A 270 -5.75 27.39 17.31
CA ILE A 270 -4.33 27.68 17.19
C ILE A 270 -3.97 28.75 18.19
N VAL A 271 -2.97 28.46 19.02
CA VAL A 271 -2.45 29.31 20.08
C VAL A 271 -0.93 29.51 19.96
N ASP A 272 -0.35 30.37 20.78
CA ASP A 272 1.09 30.66 20.72
C ASP A 272 1.95 29.66 21.48
N THR A 273 1.50 29.20 22.66
CA THR A 273 2.32 28.36 23.55
C THR A 273 1.71 27.00 23.82
N VAL A 274 2.55 26.04 24.20
CA VAL A 274 2.12 24.71 24.64
C VAL A 274 1.26 24.79 25.90
N ALA A 275 1.58 25.70 26.84
CA ALA A 275 0.79 25.90 28.03
C ALA A 275 -0.64 26.33 27.68
N ASP A 276 -0.80 27.22 26.70
CA ASP A 276 -2.12 27.65 26.23
C ASP A 276 -2.90 26.53 25.57
N CYS A 277 -2.22 25.57 24.93
CA CYS A 277 -2.92 24.39 24.40
C CYS A 277 -3.64 23.61 25.51
N TYR A 278 -3.01 23.40 26.67
CA TYR A 278 -3.63 22.70 27.79
C TYR A 278 -4.67 23.58 28.53
N ASN A 279 -4.47 24.89 28.59
CA ASN A 279 -5.45 25.83 29.14
C ASN A 279 -6.73 25.80 28.28
N VAL A 280 -6.59 25.88 26.96
CA VAL A 280 -7.72 25.78 26.03
C VAL A 280 -8.45 24.44 26.16
N LEU A 281 -7.74 23.33 26.35
CA LEU A 281 -8.36 22.03 26.59
C LEU A 281 -9.29 22.07 27.81
N GLY A 282 -8.84 22.68 28.92
CA GLY A 282 -9.64 22.86 30.12
C GLY A 282 -10.91 23.70 29.85
N ILE A 283 -10.76 24.82 29.10
CA ILE A 283 -11.86 25.69 28.71
C ILE A 283 -12.87 24.95 27.82
N ILE A 284 -12.41 24.17 26.85
CA ILE A 284 -13.29 23.37 25.96
C ILE A 284 -14.07 22.33 26.77
N HIS A 285 -13.46 21.70 27.76
CA HIS A 285 -14.14 20.72 28.63
C HIS A 285 -15.10 21.36 29.64
N ASP A 286 -14.90 22.63 29.99
CA ASP A 286 -15.86 23.43 30.76
C ASP A 286 -17.08 23.84 29.91
N LEU A 287 -16.85 24.24 28.68
CA LEU A 287 -17.91 24.62 27.73
C LEU A 287 -18.74 23.44 27.22
N PHE A 288 -18.12 22.29 26.99
CA PHE A 288 -18.72 21.13 26.32
C PHE A 288 -18.33 19.83 27.04
N LYS A 289 -19.25 18.86 27.10
CA LYS A 289 -19.00 17.58 27.76
C LYS A 289 -18.10 16.67 26.91
N PRO A 290 -16.91 16.24 27.39
CA PRO A 290 -16.04 15.34 26.64
C PRO A 290 -16.60 13.91 26.59
N ILE A 291 -16.37 13.22 25.46
CA ILE A 291 -16.67 11.80 25.30
C ILE A 291 -15.51 10.99 25.84
N LEU A 292 -15.78 10.11 26.81
CA LEU A 292 -14.78 9.26 27.44
C LEU A 292 -14.03 8.38 26.40
N GLY A 293 -12.70 8.27 26.55
CA GLY A 293 -11.84 7.48 25.68
C GLY A 293 -11.59 8.11 24.30
N ARG A 294 -12.02 9.36 24.06
CA ARG A 294 -11.81 10.08 22.81
C ARG A 294 -10.78 11.21 22.89
N PHE A 295 -10.16 11.38 24.04
CA PHE A 295 -9.03 12.30 24.20
C PHE A 295 -7.72 11.66 23.73
N LYS A 296 -6.89 12.40 23.01
CA LYS A 296 -5.55 12.01 22.55
C LYS A 296 -4.59 13.16 22.70
N ASP A 297 -3.48 12.92 23.37
CA ASP A 297 -2.39 13.86 23.54
C ASP A 297 -1.23 13.50 22.62
N TYR A 298 -1.19 14.18 21.46
CA TYR A 298 -0.08 14.08 20.52
C TYR A 298 0.96 15.18 20.72
N ILE A 299 0.82 16.06 21.73
CA ILE A 299 1.87 17.00 22.14
C ILE A 299 2.86 16.27 23.01
N GLY A 300 2.38 15.58 24.05
CA GLY A 300 3.20 14.77 24.94
C GLY A 300 3.79 13.53 24.26
N THR A 301 3.07 12.95 23.28
CA THR A 301 3.52 11.79 22.52
C THR A 301 3.34 12.06 21.03
N PRO A 302 4.30 12.75 20.37
CA PRO A 302 4.21 13.09 18.96
C PRO A 302 4.12 11.85 18.06
N LYS A 303 3.40 11.97 16.93
CA LYS A 303 3.38 10.91 15.91
C LYS A 303 4.74 10.83 15.19
N PRO A 304 5.08 9.69 14.54
CA PRO A 304 6.34 9.53 13.81
C PRO A 304 6.56 10.53 12.68
N ASN A 305 5.47 11.05 12.11
CA ASN A 305 5.51 12.12 11.10
C ASN A 305 5.56 13.52 11.74
N MET A 306 6.01 13.63 12.99
CA MET A 306 6.16 14.86 13.77
C MET A 306 4.84 15.62 14.05
N TYR A 307 3.69 14.99 13.77
CA TYR A 307 2.38 15.61 14.06
C TYR A 307 2.15 15.75 15.57
N GLN A 308 1.84 16.96 16.00
CA GLN A 308 1.52 17.32 17.37
C GLN A 308 0.19 18.08 17.43
N SER A 309 -0.69 17.69 18.34
CA SER A 309 -1.96 18.36 18.63
C SER A 309 -2.64 17.68 19.81
N LEU A 310 -3.43 18.40 20.61
CA LEU A 310 -4.42 17.77 21.49
C LEU A 310 -5.69 17.54 20.68
N HIS A 311 -6.28 16.35 20.82
CA HIS A 311 -7.55 16.00 20.21
C HIS A 311 -8.54 15.63 21.27
N THR A 312 -9.70 16.26 21.29
CA THR A 312 -10.80 15.88 22.16
C THR A 312 -12.11 15.88 21.36
N THR A 313 -12.95 14.87 21.59
CA THR A 313 -14.30 14.84 21.05
C THR A 313 -15.27 15.23 22.14
N VAL A 314 -16.07 16.23 21.87
CA VAL A 314 -17.04 16.79 22.84
C VAL A 314 -18.44 16.81 22.23
N VAL A 315 -19.45 16.98 23.07
CA VAL A 315 -20.86 17.06 22.65
C VAL A 315 -21.38 18.47 22.92
N GLY A 316 -21.93 19.08 21.88
CA GLY A 316 -22.61 20.39 21.97
C GLY A 316 -23.99 20.31 22.62
N GLU A 317 -24.61 21.45 22.87
CA GLU A 317 -25.95 21.55 23.50
C GLU A 317 -27.04 20.83 22.68
N SER A 318 -26.89 20.78 21.36
CA SER A 318 -27.79 20.05 20.44
C SER A 318 -27.60 18.55 20.44
N GLY A 319 -26.70 18.00 21.28
CA GLY A 319 -26.37 16.58 21.29
C GLY A 319 -25.43 16.14 20.14
N ILE A 320 -24.95 17.07 19.29
CA ILE A 320 -24.10 16.80 18.15
C ILE A 320 -22.65 16.68 18.61
N PRO A 321 -21.97 15.55 18.35
CA PRO A 321 -20.56 15.39 18.66
C PRO A 321 -19.68 16.10 17.62
N PHE A 322 -18.59 16.71 18.09
CA PHE A 322 -17.57 17.31 17.24
C PHE A 322 -16.17 17.17 17.86
N GLU A 323 -15.15 17.17 17.01
CA GLU A 323 -13.75 17.09 17.45
C GLU A 323 -13.17 18.50 17.58
N VAL A 324 -12.38 18.73 18.65
CA VAL A 324 -11.56 19.94 18.81
C VAL A 324 -10.09 19.55 18.77
N GLN A 325 -9.35 20.17 17.85
CA GLN A 325 -7.91 20.01 17.67
C GLN A 325 -7.21 21.28 18.14
N ILE A 326 -6.34 21.17 19.14
CA ILE A 326 -5.66 22.29 19.77
C ILE A 326 -4.17 22.15 19.56
N ARG A 327 -3.50 23.19 19.05
CA ARG A 327 -2.07 23.15 18.73
C ARG A 327 -1.47 24.55 18.65
N THR A 328 -0.16 24.68 18.75
CA THR A 328 0.55 25.94 18.53
C THR A 328 0.63 26.29 17.04
N LYS A 329 1.00 27.56 16.73
CA LYS A 329 1.27 28.02 15.35
C LYS A 329 2.35 27.16 14.69
N GLU A 330 3.45 26.86 15.41
CA GLU A 330 4.53 26.00 14.92
C GLU A 330 4.03 24.56 14.62
N MET A 331 3.31 23.95 15.56
CA MET A 331 2.70 22.62 15.36
C MET A 331 1.71 22.62 14.19
N HIS A 332 1.04 23.76 13.95
CA HIS A 332 0.13 23.90 12.81
C HIS A 332 0.89 23.87 11.47
N GLU A 333 1.97 24.63 11.35
CA GLU A 333 2.80 24.62 10.15
C GLU A 333 3.37 23.22 9.89
N VAL A 334 3.93 22.56 10.92
CA VAL A 334 4.45 21.19 10.80
C VAL A 334 3.35 20.20 10.40
N ALA A 335 2.13 20.34 10.95
CA ALA A 335 1.02 19.44 10.63
C ALA A 335 0.45 19.64 9.21
N GLU A 336 0.50 20.83 8.63
CA GLU A 336 0.00 21.11 7.27
C GLU A 336 1.06 20.81 6.20
N TYR A 337 2.32 21.24 6.43
CA TYR A 337 3.40 21.24 5.44
C TYR A 337 4.48 20.16 5.70
N GLY A 338 4.46 19.54 6.89
CA GLY A 338 5.39 18.46 7.23
C GLY A 338 6.85 18.89 7.18
N VAL A 339 7.67 18.06 6.53
CA VAL A 339 9.11 18.28 6.36
C VAL A 339 9.43 19.62 5.69
N ALA A 340 8.56 20.13 4.83
CA ALA A 340 8.75 21.43 4.18
C ALA A 340 8.78 22.61 5.19
N ALA A 341 7.99 22.54 6.28
CA ALA A 341 8.03 23.53 7.34
C ALA A 341 9.41 23.60 8.01
N HIS A 342 10.05 22.46 8.27
CA HIS A 342 11.39 22.39 8.84
C HIS A 342 12.47 22.97 7.89
N TRP A 343 12.29 22.83 6.58
CA TRP A 343 13.19 23.42 5.58
C TRP A 343 13.19 24.95 5.65
N LYS A 344 12.04 25.57 5.87
CA LYS A 344 11.86 27.03 6.05
C LYS A 344 12.65 27.54 7.26
N TYR A 345 12.66 26.83 8.40
CA TYR A 345 13.44 27.22 9.59
C TYR A 345 14.95 27.12 9.37
N LYS A 346 15.42 26.16 8.56
CA LYS A 346 16.84 25.98 8.25
C LYS A 346 17.39 27.16 7.44
N GLN A 347 16.61 27.74 6.53
CA GLN A 347 17.00 28.94 5.75
C GLN A 347 17.18 30.16 6.65
N ASN A 348 16.44 30.27 7.74
CA ASN A 348 16.52 31.40 8.69
C ASN A 348 17.61 31.22 9.76
N GLY A 349 18.51 30.24 9.62
CA GLY A 349 19.65 30.01 10.53
C GLY A 349 19.30 29.52 11.94
N GLN A 350 18.06 29.14 12.17
CA GLN A 350 17.55 28.64 13.45
C GLN A 350 17.23 27.14 13.34
N GLY A 351 18.19 26.28 13.65
CA GLY A 351 17.92 24.86 13.90
C GLY A 351 18.74 23.87 13.07
N ALA A 352 19.32 22.88 13.74
CA ALA A 352 19.78 21.65 13.09
C ALA A 352 18.54 20.92 12.58
N GLY A 353 18.41 20.77 11.26
CA GLY A 353 17.30 20.01 10.66
C GLY A 353 17.25 18.61 11.29
N ASP A 354 16.09 18.22 11.78
CA ASP A 354 15.91 16.91 12.39
C ASP A 354 16.02 15.83 11.30
N GLU A 355 17.23 15.25 11.16
CA GLU A 355 17.50 14.14 10.23
C GLU A 355 16.58 12.94 10.48
N ARG A 356 15.89 12.88 11.63
CA ARG A 356 14.95 11.82 11.99
C ARG A 356 13.72 11.75 11.07
N SER A 357 13.33 12.87 10.46
CA SER A 357 12.13 12.92 9.60
C SER A 357 12.23 12.05 8.34
N TYR A 358 13.43 11.75 7.85
CA TYR A 358 13.67 10.89 6.68
C TYR A 358 14.65 9.73 6.95
N GLU A 359 14.99 9.50 8.22
CA GLU A 359 15.81 8.34 8.64
C GLU A 359 15.16 7.01 8.20
N TRP A 360 13.82 6.95 8.13
CA TRP A 360 13.10 5.81 7.62
C TRP A 360 13.44 5.49 6.14
N VAL A 361 13.68 6.52 5.30
CA VAL A 361 14.10 6.33 3.90
C VAL A 361 15.49 5.72 3.84
N ARG A 362 16.42 6.26 4.65
CA ARG A 362 17.77 5.74 4.76
C ARG A 362 17.76 4.29 5.23
N ARG A 363 17.01 3.98 6.28
CA ARG A 363 16.82 2.61 6.79
C ARG A 363 16.21 1.67 5.74
N LEU A 364 15.27 2.16 4.95
CA LEU A 364 14.64 1.41 3.87
C LEU A 364 15.63 1.10 2.76
N LEU A 365 16.55 2.01 2.45
CA LEU A 365 17.60 1.83 1.45
C LEU A 365 18.76 0.94 1.97
N GLU A 366 19.15 1.06 3.23
CA GLU A 366 20.17 0.22 3.86
C GLU A 366 19.79 -1.26 3.88
N ASN A 367 18.49 -1.56 3.93
CA ASN A 367 17.96 -2.93 3.93
C ASN A 367 17.83 -3.55 2.53
N GLN A 368 18.24 -2.84 1.45
CA GLN A 368 17.96 -3.21 0.06
C GLN A 368 19.03 -3.96 -0.69
N GLU A 369 20.26 -4.04 -0.20
CA GLU A 369 21.35 -4.67 -0.96
C GLU A 369 21.05 -6.12 -1.39
N ASP A 370 20.04 -6.77 -0.77
CA ASP A 370 19.68 -8.17 -0.98
C ASP A 370 18.19 -8.45 -1.25
N ALA A 371 17.32 -7.43 -1.35
CA ALA A 371 15.88 -7.64 -1.49
C ALA A 371 15.43 -7.69 -2.96
N ASP A 372 14.60 -8.69 -3.29
CA ASP A 372 13.89 -8.76 -4.56
C ASP A 372 12.88 -7.59 -4.66
N ALA A 373 12.60 -7.15 -5.88
CA ALA A 373 11.74 -6.00 -6.17
C ALA A 373 10.33 -6.10 -5.56
N GLU A 374 9.73 -7.30 -5.50
CA GLU A 374 8.44 -7.53 -4.83
C GLU A 374 8.54 -7.43 -3.31
N ASP A 375 9.61 -7.98 -2.71
CA ASP A 375 9.88 -7.88 -1.28
C ASP A 375 10.12 -6.41 -0.87
N PHE A 376 10.71 -5.61 -1.77
CA PHE A 376 10.91 -4.19 -1.55
C PHE A 376 9.59 -3.41 -1.49
N ILE A 377 8.70 -3.59 -2.49
CA ILE A 377 7.38 -2.94 -2.47
C ILE A 377 6.55 -3.44 -1.28
N HIS A 378 6.63 -4.72 -0.96
CA HIS A 378 5.91 -5.25 0.21
C HIS A 378 6.44 -4.64 1.51
N SER A 379 7.76 -4.52 1.67
CA SER A 379 8.39 -3.88 2.84
C SER A 379 8.01 -2.40 2.92
N LEU A 380 8.08 -1.69 1.77
CA LEU A 380 7.66 -0.30 1.66
C LEU A 380 6.19 -0.13 2.07
N LYS A 381 5.29 -0.99 1.56
CA LYS A 381 3.87 -0.96 1.92
C LYS A 381 3.66 -1.24 3.40
N VAL A 382 4.32 -2.23 3.97
CA VAL A 382 4.21 -2.54 5.40
C VAL A 382 4.70 -1.37 6.25
N ASP A 383 5.85 -0.77 5.92
CA ASP A 383 6.41 0.36 6.68
C ASP A 383 5.63 1.68 6.47
N MET A 384 4.96 1.84 5.33
CA MET A 384 4.19 3.06 5.02
C MET A 384 2.73 3.03 5.51
N PHE A 385 2.09 1.85 5.56
CA PHE A 385 0.65 1.72 5.81
C PHE A 385 0.30 1.10 7.17
N ALA A 386 1.29 0.57 7.92
CA ALA A 386 0.99 -0.02 9.21
C ALA A 386 0.49 1.05 10.19
N ASP A 387 -0.70 0.83 10.76
CA ASP A 387 -1.06 1.49 12.01
C ASP A 387 0.07 1.20 13.01
N GLU A 388 0.37 2.15 13.90
CA GLU A 388 1.48 2.03 14.81
C GLU A 388 1.02 1.75 16.24
N VAL A 389 1.84 1.02 16.98
CA VAL A 389 1.68 0.79 18.42
C VAL A 389 2.85 1.41 19.17
N PHE A 390 2.53 2.13 20.24
CA PHE A 390 3.50 2.74 21.15
C PHE A 390 3.66 1.86 22.36
N VAL A 391 4.87 1.34 22.55
CA VAL A 391 5.22 0.49 23.69
C VAL A 391 6.35 1.14 24.47
N PHE A 392 6.51 0.78 25.72
CA PHE A 392 7.48 1.39 26.63
C PHE A 392 8.61 0.42 26.96
N THR A 393 9.83 0.95 27.06
CA THR A 393 10.90 0.25 27.77
C THR A 393 10.64 0.27 29.28
N PRO A 394 11.28 -0.61 30.08
CA PRO A 394 11.20 -0.53 31.54
C PRO A 394 11.68 0.81 32.13
N ASN A 395 12.49 1.55 31.38
CA ASN A 395 12.99 2.89 31.78
C ASN A 395 11.99 4.02 31.40
N GLY A 396 10.89 3.69 30.71
CA GLY A 396 9.88 4.66 30.30
C GLY A 396 10.10 5.27 28.91
N ASP A 397 11.11 4.83 28.15
CA ASP A 397 11.30 5.29 26.79
C ASP A 397 10.20 4.76 25.87
N VAL A 398 9.67 5.61 24.99
CA VAL A 398 8.62 5.23 24.04
C VAL A 398 9.25 4.65 22.79
N ILE A 399 8.87 3.45 22.42
CA ILE A 399 9.27 2.76 21.18
C ILE A 399 8.06 2.63 20.28
N ASN A 400 8.20 3.11 19.06
CA ASN A 400 7.17 3.03 18.02
C ASN A 400 7.40 1.80 17.13
N LEU A 401 6.35 0.99 16.92
CA LEU A 401 6.38 -0.24 16.14
C LEU A 401 5.15 -0.33 15.24
N PRO A 402 5.21 -1.05 14.10
CA PRO A 402 4.03 -1.28 13.28
C PRO A 402 2.97 -2.09 14.02
N ALA A 403 1.69 -1.85 13.75
CA ALA A 403 0.60 -2.62 14.35
C ALA A 403 0.75 -4.12 14.07
N GLY A 404 0.55 -4.92 15.11
CA GLY A 404 0.79 -6.36 15.08
C GLY A 404 2.26 -6.75 15.29
N ALA A 405 3.13 -5.79 15.61
CA ALA A 405 4.51 -6.06 16.00
C ALA A 405 4.59 -6.99 17.19
N THR A 406 5.69 -7.71 17.27
CA THR A 406 5.98 -8.72 18.28
C THR A 406 7.16 -8.30 19.16
N PRO A 407 7.43 -9.00 20.26
CA PRO A 407 8.62 -8.76 21.07
C PRO A 407 9.94 -8.90 20.29
N ILE A 408 9.95 -9.66 19.18
CA ILE A 408 11.11 -9.75 18.29
C ILE A 408 11.34 -8.40 17.61
N ASP A 409 10.27 -7.78 17.07
CA ASP A 409 10.35 -6.47 16.42
C ASP A 409 10.87 -5.40 17.38
N PHE A 410 10.38 -5.43 18.63
CA PHE A 410 10.83 -4.54 19.69
C PHE A 410 12.33 -4.71 19.97
N ALA A 411 12.81 -5.95 20.13
CA ALA A 411 14.21 -6.23 20.45
C ALA A 411 15.17 -5.73 19.34
N TYR A 412 14.82 -5.96 18.05
CA TYR A 412 15.62 -5.49 16.93
C TYR A 412 15.51 -3.98 16.68
N THR A 413 14.45 -3.34 17.14
CA THR A 413 14.31 -1.88 17.08
C THR A 413 15.23 -1.20 18.10
N ILE A 414 15.39 -1.78 19.30
CA ILE A 414 16.35 -1.25 20.29
C ILE A 414 17.78 -1.43 19.76
N HIS A 415 18.21 -2.65 19.49
CA HIS A 415 19.54 -2.93 18.97
C HIS A 415 19.66 -4.36 18.42
N SER A 416 20.35 -4.52 17.28
CA SER A 416 20.55 -5.85 16.64
C SER A 416 21.19 -6.88 17.59
N ALA A 417 22.13 -6.47 18.45
CA ALA A 417 22.72 -7.38 19.43
C ALA A 417 21.71 -7.89 20.47
N ILE A 418 20.75 -7.06 20.89
CA ILE A 418 19.68 -7.47 21.81
C ILE A 418 18.79 -8.49 21.10
N GLY A 419 18.38 -8.23 19.86
CA GLY A 419 17.59 -9.16 19.04
C GLY A 419 18.31 -10.49 18.84
N ASN A 420 19.60 -10.48 18.50
CA ASN A 420 20.39 -11.68 18.25
C ASN A 420 20.62 -12.54 19.52
N HIS A 421 20.62 -11.95 20.70
CA HIS A 421 20.83 -12.66 21.98
C HIS A 421 19.53 -12.87 22.75
N MET A 422 18.38 -12.57 22.17
CA MET A 422 17.07 -12.70 22.79
C MET A 422 16.72 -14.17 23.06
N VAL A 423 16.32 -14.48 24.30
CA VAL A 423 15.85 -15.81 24.71
C VAL A 423 14.39 -15.79 25.17
N GLY A 424 13.81 -14.62 25.38
CA GLY A 424 12.43 -14.44 25.78
C GLY A 424 12.06 -12.97 25.96
N ALA A 425 10.80 -12.71 26.25
CA ALA A 425 10.31 -11.37 26.58
C ALA A 425 9.28 -11.41 27.68
N LYS A 426 9.19 -10.30 28.43
CA LYS A 426 8.09 -10.03 29.35
C LYS A 426 7.31 -8.81 28.83
N VAL A 427 6.00 -8.89 28.92
CA VAL A 427 5.11 -7.76 28.64
C VAL A 427 4.30 -7.51 29.92
N ASN A 428 4.33 -6.27 30.40
CA ASN A 428 3.69 -5.89 31.67
C ASN A 428 4.07 -6.82 32.86
N GLY A 429 5.36 -7.23 32.90
CA GLY A 429 5.90 -8.13 33.94
C GLY A 429 5.59 -9.61 33.73
N ARG A 430 4.84 -10.03 32.69
CA ARG A 430 4.51 -11.43 32.39
C ARG A 430 5.31 -11.95 31.20
N ILE A 431 5.84 -13.17 31.31
CA ILE A 431 6.51 -13.83 30.20
C ILE A 431 5.48 -14.11 29.09
N VAL A 432 5.82 -13.74 27.84
CA VAL A 432 4.99 -13.95 26.66
C VAL A 432 5.71 -14.76 25.60
N GLN A 433 4.96 -15.34 24.65
CA GLN A 433 5.52 -16.03 23.48
C GLN A 433 6.07 -15.01 22.47
N PHE A 434 6.93 -15.45 21.55
CA PHE A 434 7.55 -14.57 20.54
C PHE A 434 6.54 -14.01 19.52
N ASP A 435 5.42 -14.65 19.32
CA ASP A 435 4.32 -14.26 18.42
C ASP A 435 3.25 -13.40 19.09
N TYR A 436 3.44 -13.02 20.37
CA TYR A 436 2.54 -12.10 21.07
C TYR A 436 2.46 -10.76 20.33
N HIS A 437 1.26 -10.30 20.04
CA HIS A 437 1.05 -8.99 19.41
C HIS A 437 1.01 -7.88 20.45
N LEU A 438 1.99 -6.98 20.36
CA LEU A 438 2.13 -5.83 21.25
C LEU A 438 0.97 -4.84 21.06
N ARG A 439 0.56 -4.19 22.16
CA ARG A 439 -0.54 -3.23 22.21
C ARG A 439 -0.04 -1.88 22.73
N ASN A 440 -0.78 -0.81 22.39
CA ASN A 440 -0.48 0.51 22.93
C ASN A 440 -0.43 0.49 24.45
N GLY A 441 0.64 1.05 25.02
CA GLY A 441 0.84 1.13 26.45
C GLY A 441 1.55 -0.07 27.09
N ASP A 442 1.86 -1.13 26.33
CA ASP A 442 2.61 -2.28 26.86
C ASP A 442 4.03 -1.89 27.25
N VAL A 443 4.45 -2.33 28.44
CA VAL A 443 5.85 -2.23 28.90
C VAL A 443 6.57 -3.53 28.55
N VAL A 444 7.60 -3.45 27.69
CA VAL A 444 8.27 -4.62 27.12
C VAL A 444 9.70 -4.73 27.66
N GLU A 445 10.03 -5.86 28.27
CA GLU A 445 11.37 -6.22 28.75
C GLU A 445 11.90 -7.41 27.93
N VAL A 446 13.06 -7.23 27.28
CA VAL A 446 13.72 -8.31 26.51
C VAL A 446 14.69 -9.07 27.41
N MET A 447 14.52 -10.39 27.46
CA MET A 447 15.45 -11.27 28.15
C MET A 447 16.52 -11.74 27.18
N THR A 448 17.79 -11.48 27.50
CA THR A 448 18.94 -11.85 26.66
C THR A 448 19.84 -12.84 27.38
N SER A 449 20.55 -13.68 26.61
CA SER A 449 21.59 -14.59 27.13
C SER A 449 22.84 -14.53 26.28
N LYS A 450 24.00 -14.51 26.92
CA LYS A 450 25.31 -14.60 26.22
C LYS A 450 25.52 -15.96 25.52
N SER A 451 24.81 -17.00 25.97
CA SER A 451 24.86 -18.34 25.38
C SER A 451 23.85 -18.56 24.25
N ALA A 452 23.08 -17.53 23.87
CA ALA A 452 22.14 -17.63 22.75
C ALA A 452 22.88 -17.84 21.42
N HIS A 453 22.43 -18.82 20.62
CA HIS A 453 23.04 -19.19 19.35
C HIS A 453 22.54 -18.33 18.17
N GLY A 454 21.94 -17.15 18.44
CA GLY A 454 21.36 -16.26 17.46
C GLY A 454 19.86 -16.48 17.22
N PRO A 455 19.26 -15.74 16.26
CA PRO A 455 17.83 -15.81 15.97
C PRO A 455 17.43 -17.17 15.35
N SER A 456 16.19 -17.60 15.56
CA SER A 456 15.60 -18.74 14.83
C SER A 456 15.18 -18.31 13.42
N ARG A 457 15.24 -19.24 12.44
CA ARG A 457 14.72 -19.00 11.07
C ARG A 457 13.22 -18.68 11.04
N ASP A 458 12.45 -19.26 11.95
CA ASP A 458 11.02 -19.01 12.05
C ASP A 458 10.70 -17.57 12.49
N TRP A 459 11.64 -16.88 13.13
CA TRP A 459 11.44 -15.47 13.52
C TRP A 459 11.21 -14.54 12.33
N VAL A 460 11.74 -14.86 11.14
CA VAL A 460 11.46 -14.11 9.90
C VAL A 460 9.97 -14.12 9.56
N LYS A 461 9.24 -15.22 9.91
CA LYS A 461 7.79 -15.35 9.67
C LYS A 461 6.98 -14.63 10.75
N ILE A 462 7.49 -14.64 12.00
CA ILE A 462 6.85 -14.06 13.18
C ILE A 462 7.01 -12.54 13.19
N ALA A 463 8.21 -12.04 12.91
CA ALA A 463 8.50 -10.61 12.90
C ALA A 463 7.66 -9.87 11.87
N ARG A 464 7.08 -8.73 12.27
CA ARG A 464 6.23 -7.89 11.42
C ARG A 464 7.01 -6.79 10.72
N SER A 465 7.97 -6.18 11.41
CA SER A 465 8.75 -5.06 10.87
C SER A 465 9.76 -5.54 9.82
N SER A 466 9.95 -4.73 8.78
CA SER A 466 10.96 -4.97 7.74
C SER A 466 12.37 -4.96 8.33
N ASN A 467 12.63 -4.08 9.31
CA ASN A 467 13.91 -3.96 10.00
C ASN A 467 14.29 -5.27 10.71
N ALA A 468 13.40 -5.85 11.53
CA ALA A 468 13.70 -7.11 12.23
C ALA A 468 13.96 -8.24 11.23
N ARG A 469 13.12 -8.39 10.19
CA ARG A 469 13.30 -9.42 9.15
C ARG A 469 14.64 -9.27 8.43
N SER A 470 15.01 -8.04 8.06
CA SER A 470 16.27 -7.76 7.36
C SER A 470 17.48 -8.08 8.24
N LYS A 471 17.47 -7.64 9.51
CA LYS A 471 18.56 -7.92 10.46
C LYS A 471 18.72 -9.42 10.75
N ILE A 472 17.62 -10.16 10.86
CA ILE A 472 17.63 -11.62 11.02
C ILE A 472 18.24 -12.28 9.77
N ARG A 473 17.80 -11.91 8.55
CA ARG A 473 18.36 -12.43 7.29
C ARG A 473 19.85 -12.12 7.17
N GLN A 474 20.27 -10.89 7.50
CA GLN A 474 21.66 -10.45 7.47
C GLN A 474 22.52 -11.27 8.46
N TRP A 475 22.02 -11.60 9.65
CA TRP A 475 22.70 -12.45 10.60
C TRP A 475 22.91 -13.86 10.02
N PHE A 476 21.89 -14.48 9.43
CA PHE A 476 22.01 -15.80 8.79
C PHE A 476 22.98 -15.77 7.59
N LYS A 477 22.96 -14.71 6.79
CA LYS A 477 23.87 -14.54 5.67
C LYS A 477 25.34 -14.54 6.13
N LYS A 478 25.63 -13.83 7.24
CA LYS A 478 26.98 -13.64 7.74
C LYS A 478 27.50 -14.84 8.54
N GLU A 479 26.75 -15.33 9.51
CA GLU A 479 27.22 -16.30 10.50
C GLU A 479 27.09 -17.77 10.04
N LYS A 480 26.22 -18.06 9.07
CA LYS A 480 25.92 -19.42 8.61
C LYS A 480 26.07 -19.61 7.10
N ARG A 481 27.03 -18.91 6.49
CA ARG A 481 27.18 -18.93 5.03
C ARG A 481 27.39 -20.34 4.48
N ASP A 482 28.26 -21.15 5.08
CA ASP A 482 28.58 -22.50 4.62
C ASP A 482 27.39 -23.46 4.75
N GLU A 483 26.66 -23.37 5.89
CA GLU A 483 25.42 -24.12 6.10
C GLU A 483 24.34 -23.70 5.10
N ASN A 484 24.24 -22.41 4.80
CA ASN A 484 23.29 -21.87 3.82
C ASN A 484 23.60 -22.35 2.39
N ILE A 485 24.87 -22.44 1.98
CA ILE A 485 25.28 -22.99 0.67
C ILE A 485 24.79 -24.43 0.53
N VAL A 486 25.02 -25.28 1.54
CA VAL A 486 24.58 -26.68 1.51
C VAL A 486 23.07 -26.80 1.41
N ASN A 487 22.34 -26.10 2.29
CA ASN A 487 20.87 -26.14 2.32
C ASN A 487 20.24 -25.55 1.06
N GLY A 488 20.80 -24.45 0.56
CA GLY A 488 20.32 -23.79 -0.65
C GLY A 488 20.54 -24.64 -1.89
N ARG A 489 21.69 -25.29 -2.01
CA ARG A 489 21.97 -26.25 -3.08
C ARG A 489 20.97 -27.40 -3.06
N GLN A 490 20.73 -28.01 -1.91
CA GLN A 490 19.76 -29.10 -1.77
C GLN A 490 18.34 -28.68 -2.15
N SER A 491 17.92 -27.49 -1.73
CA SER A 491 16.60 -26.93 -2.07
C SER A 491 16.47 -26.65 -3.57
N PHE A 492 17.52 -26.08 -4.19
CA PHE A 492 17.54 -25.80 -5.62
C PHE A 492 17.53 -27.08 -6.45
N GLU A 493 18.36 -28.06 -6.10
CA GLU A 493 18.38 -29.37 -6.77
C GLU A 493 17.05 -30.11 -6.68
N SER A 494 16.34 -29.98 -5.54
CA SER A 494 15.00 -30.56 -5.34
C SER A 494 13.96 -29.95 -6.27
N GLU A 495 13.92 -28.63 -6.40
CA GLU A 495 13.00 -27.95 -7.31
C GLU A 495 13.37 -28.18 -8.78
N LEU A 496 14.68 -28.18 -9.12
CA LEU A 496 15.14 -28.42 -10.48
C LEU A 496 14.77 -29.85 -10.96
N LYS A 497 14.87 -30.85 -10.10
CA LYS A 497 14.44 -32.22 -10.41
C LYS A 497 12.99 -32.32 -10.87
N ARG A 498 12.12 -31.45 -10.38
CA ARG A 498 10.69 -31.39 -10.78
C ARG A 498 10.53 -30.95 -12.24
N THR A 499 11.50 -30.23 -12.79
CA THR A 499 11.48 -29.77 -14.20
C THR A 499 12.05 -30.80 -15.18
N GLY A 500 12.67 -31.90 -14.70
CA GLY A 500 13.29 -32.93 -15.52
C GLY A 500 14.68 -32.57 -16.04
N VAL A 501 15.28 -31.47 -15.57
CA VAL A 501 16.64 -31.03 -15.94
C VAL A 501 17.58 -31.26 -14.76
N THR A 502 18.81 -31.70 -15.03
CA THR A 502 19.80 -31.88 -13.98
C THR A 502 20.64 -30.62 -13.76
N LEU A 503 21.20 -30.49 -12.54
CA LEU A 503 22.07 -29.36 -12.21
C LEU A 503 23.28 -29.27 -13.17
N LYS A 504 23.85 -30.41 -13.57
CA LYS A 504 25.00 -30.45 -14.49
C LYS A 504 24.69 -29.91 -15.88
N GLU A 505 23.51 -30.14 -16.38
CA GLU A 505 23.04 -29.61 -17.67
C GLU A 505 22.82 -28.11 -17.64
N LEU A 506 22.30 -27.61 -16.52
CA LEU A 506 22.04 -26.18 -16.35
C LEU A 506 23.30 -25.37 -16.06
N THR A 507 24.29 -25.96 -15.37
CA THR A 507 25.54 -25.31 -14.93
C THR A 507 26.76 -25.68 -15.76
N ASN A 508 26.58 -26.10 -17.03
CA ASN A 508 27.69 -26.33 -17.94
C ASN A 508 28.44 -25.02 -18.23
N GLU A 509 29.68 -25.10 -18.75
CA GLU A 509 30.53 -23.91 -18.97
C GLU A 509 29.91 -22.87 -19.89
N GLU A 510 29.01 -23.25 -20.81
CA GLU A 510 28.35 -22.35 -21.74
C GLU A 510 27.16 -21.60 -21.12
N ASN A 511 26.39 -22.28 -20.27
CA ASN A 511 25.15 -21.73 -19.70
C ASN A 511 25.39 -20.95 -18.39
N LEU A 512 26.38 -21.32 -17.60
CA LEU A 512 26.64 -20.78 -16.26
C LEU A 512 26.79 -19.26 -16.21
N PRO A 513 27.62 -18.62 -17.10
CA PRO A 513 27.78 -17.16 -17.03
C PRO A 513 26.46 -16.39 -17.37
N GLY A 514 25.71 -16.92 -18.33
CA GLY A 514 24.39 -16.37 -18.71
C GLY A 514 23.36 -16.48 -17.59
N MET A 515 23.33 -17.63 -16.93
CA MET A 515 22.47 -17.91 -15.80
C MET A 515 22.77 -16.98 -14.60
N LEU A 516 24.04 -16.87 -14.21
CA LEU A 516 24.43 -16.00 -13.08
C LEU A 516 24.15 -14.53 -13.36
N LYS A 517 24.39 -14.06 -14.60
CA LYS A 517 24.07 -12.70 -15.01
C LYS A 517 22.57 -12.44 -14.98
N LYS A 518 21.74 -13.38 -15.46
CA LYS A 518 20.28 -13.29 -15.47
C LYS A 518 19.69 -13.26 -14.06
N LEU A 519 20.35 -13.93 -13.11
CA LEU A 519 19.96 -14.00 -11.69
C LEU A 519 20.63 -12.92 -10.83
N CYS A 520 21.53 -12.09 -11.39
CA CYS A 520 22.28 -11.05 -10.68
C CYS A 520 23.18 -11.59 -9.54
N PHE A 521 23.77 -12.79 -9.70
CA PHE A 521 24.74 -13.34 -8.76
C PHE A 521 26.15 -13.39 -9.34
N THR A 522 27.16 -13.26 -8.46
CA THR A 522 28.57 -13.32 -8.83
C THR A 522 29.09 -14.74 -8.89
N SER A 523 28.51 -15.66 -8.11
CA SER A 523 28.91 -17.07 -8.06
C SER A 523 27.71 -17.99 -7.75
N LEU A 524 27.87 -19.31 -8.05
CA LEU A 524 26.89 -20.32 -7.64
C LEU A 524 26.73 -20.41 -6.13
N ASP A 525 27.83 -20.26 -5.39
CA ASP A 525 27.82 -20.31 -3.93
C ASP A 525 27.01 -19.14 -3.35
N ASP A 526 27.08 -17.94 -3.95
CA ASP A 526 26.27 -16.81 -3.53
C ASP A 526 24.80 -17.06 -3.81
N MET A 527 24.45 -17.66 -4.96
CA MET A 527 23.08 -18.06 -5.28
C MET A 527 22.57 -19.11 -4.28
N TYR A 528 23.36 -20.16 -3.99
CA TYR A 528 22.98 -21.18 -3.02
C TYR A 528 22.85 -20.59 -1.60
N ALA A 529 23.80 -19.75 -1.19
CA ALA A 529 23.72 -19.05 0.08
C ALA A 529 22.43 -18.23 0.15
N ALA A 530 22.08 -17.49 -0.92
CA ALA A 530 20.85 -16.70 -1.00
C ALA A 530 19.58 -17.53 -0.85
N ILE A 531 19.54 -18.70 -1.49
CA ILE A 531 18.42 -19.65 -1.31
C ILE A 531 18.40 -20.18 0.12
N GLY A 532 19.56 -20.54 0.67
CA GLY A 532 19.69 -21.17 1.98
C GLY A 532 19.26 -20.29 3.16
N TYR A 533 19.56 -18.98 3.11
CA TYR A 533 19.08 -18.06 4.16
C TYR A 533 17.67 -17.48 3.88
N GLY A 534 17.05 -17.84 2.74
CA GLY A 534 15.70 -17.43 2.38
C GLY A 534 15.62 -16.04 1.73
N GLY A 535 16.72 -15.51 1.17
CA GLY A 535 16.76 -14.27 0.40
C GLY A 535 16.00 -14.39 -0.92
N ILE A 536 16.07 -15.57 -1.56
CA ILE A 536 15.29 -15.92 -2.75
C ILE A 536 14.78 -17.35 -2.62
N SER A 537 13.55 -17.65 -3.04
CA SER A 537 13.06 -19.03 -3.02
C SER A 537 13.61 -19.84 -4.21
N ALA A 538 13.91 -21.13 -4.00
CA ALA A 538 14.35 -22.04 -5.07
C ALA A 538 13.36 -22.06 -6.24
N LEU A 539 12.04 -22.03 -5.95
CA LEU A 539 10.99 -21.98 -6.96
C LEU A 539 11.09 -20.73 -7.84
N LYS A 540 11.42 -19.58 -7.25
CA LYS A 540 11.56 -18.30 -7.96
C LYS A 540 12.80 -18.31 -8.87
N VAL A 541 13.91 -18.91 -8.40
CA VAL A 541 15.12 -19.09 -9.20
C VAL A 541 14.85 -20.00 -10.41
N VAL A 542 14.20 -21.14 -10.20
CA VAL A 542 13.79 -22.04 -11.28
C VAL A 542 12.82 -21.36 -12.24
N GLY A 543 11.88 -20.55 -11.74
CA GLY A 543 10.95 -19.76 -12.53
C GLY A 543 11.64 -18.76 -13.46
N ARG A 544 12.65 -18.03 -12.97
CA ARG A 544 13.47 -17.11 -13.78
C ARG A 544 14.32 -17.81 -14.85
N LEU A 545 14.67 -19.08 -14.63
CA LEU A 545 15.43 -19.92 -15.57
C LEU A 545 14.53 -20.73 -16.50
N ARG A 546 13.21 -20.50 -16.50
CA ARG A 546 12.24 -21.31 -17.25
C ARG A 546 12.57 -21.41 -18.74
N GLU A 547 13.01 -20.33 -19.38
CA GLU A 547 13.38 -20.31 -20.80
C GLU A 547 14.64 -21.14 -21.07
N ASP A 548 15.65 -21.05 -20.18
CA ASP A 548 16.89 -21.81 -20.31
C ASP A 548 16.63 -23.31 -20.08
N ILE A 549 15.78 -23.63 -19.11
CA ILE A 549 15.30 -24.99 -18.84
C ILE A 549 14.51 -25.53 -20.04
N GLN A 550 13.61 -24.76 -20.63
CA GLN A 550 12.86 -25.17 -21.83
C GLN A 550 13.78 -25.38 -23.04
N ARG A 551 14.81 -24.57 -23.19
CA ARG A 551 15.82 -24.75 -24.25
C ARG A 551 16.56 -26.09 -24.11
N ILE A 552 17.00 -26.44 -22.90
CA ILE A 552 17.65 -27.71 -22.59
C ILE A 552 16.70 -28.88 -22.87
N ILE A 553 15.45 -28.80 -22.44
CA ILE A 553 14.43 -29.81 -22.68
C ILE A 553 14.19 -30.01 -24.20
N HIS A 554 14.14 -28.91 -24.96
CA HIS A 554 13.94 -28.96 -26.40
C HIS A 554 15.18 -29.58 -27.14
N GLN A 555 16.38 -29.27 -26.68
CA GLN A 555 17.59 -29.93 -27.17
C GLN A 555 17.56 -31.46 -26.96
N HIS A 556 17.16 -31.90 -25.78
CA HIS A 556 17.00 -33.35 -25.50
C HIS A 556 15.91 -34.01 -26.35
N GLN A 557 14.82 -33.28 -26.66
CA GLN A 557 13.76 -33.79 -27.56
C GLN A 557 14.24 -33.88 -29.01
N THR A 558 15.06 -32.94 -29.47
CA THR A 558 15.62 -32.90 -30.81
C THR A 558 16.66 -34.03 -30.98
N GLU A 559 17.51 -34.27 -29.98
CA GLU A 559 18.47 -35.38 -29.97
C GLU A 559 17.78 -36.75 -29.99
N ARG A 560 16.68 -36.92 -29.24
CA ARG A 560 15.85 -38.15 -29.28
C ARG A 560 15.08 -38.33 -30.58
N GLN A 561 14.70 -37.24 -31.30
CA GLN A 561 14.03 -37.30 -32.61
C GLN A 561 15.00 -37.55 -33.77
N ALA A 562 16.29 -37.27 -33.60
CA ALA A 562 17.31 -37.60 -34.61
C ALA A 562 17.58 -39.12 -34.73
N GLU A 563 17.13 -39.93 -33.78
CA GLU A 563 17.28 -41.38 -33.78
C GLU A 563 16.08 -42.17 -34.36
N VAL A 564 15.02 -41.51 -34.92
CA VAL A 564 13.85 -42.18 -35.48
C VAL A 564 13.53 -41.62 -36.88
N PRO A 565 13.40 -42.45 -37.98
CA PRO A 565 13.14 -41.97 -39.33
C PRO A 565 11.71 -41.42 -39.51
N VAL A 566 11.62 -40.33 -40.21
CA VAL A 566 10.43 -39.52 -40.50
C VAL A 566 9.44 -40.27 -41.40
N ALA A 567 8.16 -40.25 -41.03
CA ALA A 567 7.01 -40.44 -41.91
C ALA A 567 6.16 -39.18 -41.92
N ASP A 568 5.93 -38.69 -43.15
CA ASP A 568 5.15 -37.48 -43.47
C ASP A 568 3.74 -37.42 -42.93
N GLN A 569 3.37 -36.28 -42.34
CA GLN A 569 1.96 -35.84 -42.27
C GLN A 569 1.81 -34.30 -42.38
N PRO A 570 0.75 -33.79 -43.08
CA PRO A 570 0.68 -32.40 -43.50
C PRO A 570 0.16 -31.44 -42.41
N GLN A 571 0.74 -30.25 -42.42
CA GLN A 571 0.35 -29.13 -41.53
C GLN A 571 -0.99 -28.51 -41.98
N LEU A 572 -1.94 -28.50 -41.04
CA LEU A 572 -3.17 -27.69 -41.17
C LEU A 572 -2.97 -26.36 -40.42
N MET A 573 -2.95 -25.28 -41.22
CA MET A 573 -2.98 -23.90 -40.69
C MET A 573 -4.32 -23.64 -40.00
N ARG A 574 -4.29 -23.16 -38.76
CA ARG A 574 -5.44 -22.60 -38.06
C ARG A 574 -5.41 -21.06 -38.16
N PRO A 575 -6.55 -20.41 -38.41
CA PRO A 575 -6.62 -18.95 -38.49
C PRO A 575 -6.54 -18.30 -37.09
N ALA A 576 -5.92 -17.13 -37.04
CA ALA A 576 -5.77 -16.30 -35.86
C ALA A 576 -7.10 -15.76 -35.35
N VAL A 577 -7.38 -15.97 -34.06
CA VAL A 577 -8.53 -15.42 -33.34
C VAL A 577 -8.05 -14.21 -32.53
N PRO A 578 -8.82 -13.11 -32.47
CA PRO A 578 -8.37 -11.89 -31.78
C PRO A 578 -8.23 -12.11 -30.26
N GLN A 579 -7.15 -11.61 -29.72
CA GLN A 579 -6.83 -11.67 -28.28
C GLN A 579 -7.84 -10.85 -27.47
N ARG A 580 -8.62 -11.54 -26.60
CA ARG A 580 -9.38 -10.94 -25.52
C ARG A 580 -8.50 -10.87 -24.29
N ALA A 581 -8.47 -9.72 -23.62
CA ALA A 581 -7.68 -9.48 -22.42
C ALA A 581 -8.12 -10.38 -21.26
N LYS A 582 -7.15 -11.00 -20.57
CA LYS A 582 -7.35 -11.98 -19.48
C LYS A 582 -7.32 -11.28 -18.11
N GLY A 583 -8.29 -11.58 -17.24
CA GLY A 583 -8.22 -11.25 -15.82
C GLY A 583 -7.48 -12.38 -15.06
N GLU A 584 -6.72 -12.02 -14.03
CA GLU A 584 -5.82 -12.92 -13.26
C GLU A 584 -6.48 -14.14 -12.58
N GLN A 585 -7.82 -14.27 -12.59
CA GLN A 585 -8.55 -15.34 -11.89
C GLN A 585 -9.48 -16.18 -12.78
N GLY A 586 -9.29 -16.19 -14.10
CA GLY A 586 -10.11 -16.99 -14.99
C GLY A 586 -11.56 -16.50 -15.17
N ILE A 587 -11.84 -15.24 -14.85
CA ILE A 587 -13.14 -14.59 -15.03
C ILE A 587 -13.01 -13.51 -16.14
N VAL A 588 -13.94 -13.52 -17.07
CA VAL A 588 -14.10 -12.49 -18.11
C VAL A 588 -15.23 -11.56 -17.70
N VAL A 589 -14.93 -10.27 -17.63
CA VAL A 589 -15.89 -9.23 -17.28
C VAL A 589 -16.25 -8.46 -18.55
N GLU A 590 -17.55 -8.33 -18.86
CA GLU A 590 -17.98 -7.54 -20.03
C GLU A 590 -17.68 -6.04 -19.82
N GLY A 591 -16.85 -5.47 -20.70
CA GLY A 591 -16.56 -4.03 -20.74
C GLY A 591 -15.49 -3.51 -19.79
N LEU A 592 -14.81 -4.37 -19.01
CA LEU A 592 -13.74 -3.96 -18.11
C LEU A 592 -12.52 -4.88 -18.26
N THR A 593 -11.36 -4.27 -18.52
CA THR A 593 -10.06 -4.96 -18.54
C THR A 593 -9.27 -4.60 -17.27
N ASN A 594 -8.58 -5.57 -16.66
CA ASN A 594 -7.75 -5.39 -15.44
C ASN A 594 -8.54 -4.99 -14.17
N CYS A 595 -9.59 -5.72 -13.84
CA CYS A 595 -10.29 -5.56 -12.56
C CYS A 595 -9.84 -6.63 -11.57
N LEU A 596 -9.62 -6.23 -10.31
CA LEU A 596 -9.47 -7.19 -9.22
C LEU A 596 -10.80 -7.95 -9.06
N VAL A 597 -10.78 -9.26 -9.30
CA VAL A 597 -11.94 -10.13 -9.15
C VAL A 597 -11.80 -10.94 -7.87
N LYS A 598 -12.83 -10.97 -7.04
CA LYS A 598 -12.87 -11.74 -5.81
C LYS A 598 -14.12 -12.61 -5.75
N PHE A 599 -13.97 -13.89 -5.43
CA PHE A 599 -15.12 -14.77 -5.22
C PHE A 599 -15.80 -14.48 -3.90
N SER A 600 -17.12 -14.38 -3.93
CA SER A 600 -17.92 -14.10 -2.73
C SER A 600 -17.90 -15.28 -1.76
N LYS A 601 -17.67 -15.00 -0.49
CA LYS A 601 -17.63 -16.01 0.57
C LYS A 601 -19.01 -16.60 0.89
N CYS A 602 -20.09 -15.90 0.56
CA CYS A 602 -21.46 -16.35 0.87
C CYS A 602 -21.94 -17.52 -0.01
N CYS A 603 -21.37 -17.68 -1.22
CA CYS A 603 -21.83 -18.70 -2.17
C CYS A 603 -20.70 -19.46 -2.87
N THR A 604 -19.43 -19.06 -2.68
CA THR A 604 -18.22 -19.74 -3.15
C THR A 604 -18.35 -20.33 -4.55
N PRO A 605 -18.48 -19.51 -5.63
CA PRO A 605 -18.71 -19.99 -6.99
C PRO A 605 -17.52 -20.80 -7.52
N VAL A 606 -17.82 -21.83 -8.29
CA VAL A 606 -16.83 -22.69 -8.97
C VAL A 606 -17.10 -22.72 -10.49
N PRO A 607 -16.10 -23.02 -11.33
CA PRO A 607 -16.29 -23.11 -12.78
C PRO A 607 -17.45 -24.02 -13.16
N GLY A 608 -18.32 -23.53 -14.04
CA GLY A 608 -19.56 -24.21 -14.44
C GLY A 608 -20.80 -23.80 -13.64
N ASP A 609 -20.65 -22.93 -12.61
CA ASP A 609 -21.78 -22.21 -12.02
C ASP A 609 -22.16 -21.00 -12.89
N ASP A 610 -23.46 -20.67 -12.95
CA ASP A 610 -23.92 -19.38 -13.47
C ASP A 610 -23.54 -18.28 -12.49
N ILE A 611 -22.84 -17.24 -12.97
CA ILE A 611 -22.26 -16.21 -12.12
C ILE A 611 -22.67 -14.80 -12.51
N VAL A 612 -22.69 -13.91 -11.53
CA VAL A 612 -22.93 -12.48 -11.69
C VAL A 612 -21.93 -11.70 -10.86
N GLY A 613 -21.43 -10.59 -11.40
CA GLY A 613 -20.47 -9.70 -10.74
C GLY A 613 -21.16 -8.54 -10.06
N PHE A 614 -20.70 -8.20 -8.87
CA PHE A 614 -21.09 -7.00 -8.15
C PHE A 614 -19.85 -6.09 -7.98
N ILE A 615 -19.90 -4.87 -8.51
CA ILE A 615 -18.83 -3.88 -8.34
C ILE A 615 -18.83 -3.43 -6.89
N THR A 616 -17.84 -3.86 -6.14
CA THR A 616 -17.67 -3.47 -4.74
C THR A 616 -16.99 -2.11 -4.65
N ARG A 617 -17.27 -1.37 -3.58
CA ARG A 617 -16.67 -0.06 -3.33
C ARG A 617 -15.23 -0.26 -2.81
N GLY A 618 -14.23 -0.02 -3.69
CA GLY A 618 -12.81 -0.09 -3.33
C GLY A 618 -12.13 -1.46 -3.33
N TYR A 619 -12.85 -2.57 -3.62
CA TYR A 619 -12.31 -3.93 -3.57
C TYR A 619 -12.46 -4.73 -4.88
N GLY A 620 -12.72 -4.06 -5.99
CA GLY A 620 -12.93 -4.72 -7.29
C GLY A 620 -14.32 -5.35 -7.44
N ILE A 621 -14.39 -6.45 -8.16
CA ILE A 621 -15.65 -7.13 -8.48
C ILE A 621 -15.80 -8.37 -7.60
N SER A 622 -16.88 -8.43 -6.83
CA SER A 622 -17.28 -9.64 -6.11
C SER A 622 -18.15 -10.51 -7.00
N VAL A 623 -17.71 -11.73 -7.27
CA VAL A 623 -18.44 -12.69 -8.11
C VAL A 623 -19.29 -13.58 -7.23
N HIS A 624 -20.59 -13.58 -7.48
CA HIS A 624 -21.59 -14.42 -6.84
C HIS A 624 -22.12 -15.46 -7.82
N ARG A 625 -22.65 -16.56 -7.30
CA ARG A 625 -23.53 -17.43 -8.07
C ARG A 625 -24.85 -16.69 -8.36
N ALA A 626 -25.43 -16.93 -9.53
CA ALA A 626 -26.68 -16.30 -9.94
C ALA A 626 -27.87 -16.66 -9.03
N ASP A 627 -27.83 -17.83 -8.40
CA ASP A 627 -28.84 -18.33 -7.45
C ASP A 627 -28.57 -17.92 -5.98
N CYS A 628 -27.55 -17.10 -5.72
CA CYS A 628 -27.25 -16.62 -4.37
C CYS A 628 -28.32 -15.61 -3.90
N PRO A 629 -28.85 -15.74 -2.67
CA PRO A 629 -29.81 -14.78 -2.12
C PRO A 629 -29.32 -13.33 -2.11
N ASN A 630 -28.01 -13.12 -1.98
CA ASN A 630 -27.38 -11.80 -2.04
C ASN A 630 -27.27 -11.24 -3.48
N ALA A 631 -27.46 -12.08 -4.49
CA ALA A 631 -27.45 -11.72 -5.90
C ALA A 631 -28.87 -11.67 -6.52
N ASP A 632 -29.91 -11.98 -5.74
CA ASP A 632 -31.30 -12.02 -6.19
C ASP A 632 -31.74 -10.63 -6.70
N PRO A 633 -32.20 -10.54 -7.97
CA PRO A 633 -32.68 -9.27 -8.56
C PRO A 633 -33.82 -8.63 -7.76
N ALA A 634 -34.68 -9.44 -7.10
CA ALA A 634 -35.80 -8.95 -6.31
C ALA A 634 -35.37 -8.26 -5.00
N ARG A 635 -34.17 -8.54 -4.51
CA ARG A 635 -33.61 -7.97 -3.28
C ARG A 635 -32.63 -6.84 -3.54
N ARG A 636 -32.32 -6.52 -4.80
CA ARG A 636 -31.38 -5.44 -5.16
C ARG A 636 -32.01 -4.09 -4.87
N LYS A 637 -31.27 -3.23 -4.19
CA LYS A 637 -31.71 -1.85 -3.99
C LYS A 637 -31.68 -1.11 -5.34
N PRO A 638 -32.66 -0.27 -5.66
CA PRO A 638 -32.70 0.49 -6.90
C PRO A 638 -31.42 1.33 -7.13
N SER A 639 -30.83 1.88 -6.07
CA SER A 639 -29.58 2.64 -6.07
C SER A 639 -28.34 1.80 -6.43
N GLU A 640 -28.43 0.46 -6.39
CA GLU A 640 -27.31 -0.45 -6.67
C GLU A 640 -27.48 -1.19 -8.00
N ALA A 641 -28.54 -0.93 -8.75
CA ALA A 641 -28.83 -1.64 -10.00
C ALA A 641 -27.71 -1.52 -11.03
N GLY A 642 -27.06 -0.37 -11.14
CA GLY A 642 -25.93 -0.12 -12.05
C GLY A 642 -24.60 -0.76 -11.63
N ARG A 643 -24.53 -1.39 -10.45
CA ARG A 643 -23.31 -2.05 -9.94
C ARG A 643 -23.27 -3.55 -10.23
N TRP A 644 -24.36 -4.12 -10.70
CA TRP A 644 -24.43 -5.52 -11.13
C TRP A 644 -24.05 -5.63 -12.58
N ILE A 645 -23.06 -6.47 -12.89
CA ILE A 645 -22.48 -6.66 -14.22
C ILE A 645 -22.47 -8.13 -14.61
N LYS A 646 -22.52 -8.37 -15.91
CA LYS A 646 -22.35 -9.72 -16.45
C LYS A 646 -20.90 -10.14 -16.38
N VAL A 647 -20.65 -11.31 -15.87
CA VAL A 647 -19.35 -11.96 -15.81
C VAL A 647 -19.50 -13.40 -16.32
N SER A 648 -18.42 -13.93 -16.89
CA SER A 648 -18.38 -15.31 -17.38
C SER A 648 -17.06 -15.97 -17.05
N TRP A 649 -17.05 -17.30 -16.98
CA TRP A 649 -15.82 -18.06 -16.82
C TRP A 649 -14.99 -17.98 -18.10
N GLY A 650 -13.68 -17.76 -17.95
CA GLY A 650 -12.72 -17.79 -19.05
C GLY A 650 -12.23 -19.22 -19.34
N SER A 651 -11.46 -19.35 -20.40
CA SER A 651 -10.89 -20.65 -20.83
C SER A 651 -9.73 -21.14 -19.97
N ASP A 652 -9.07 -20.24 -19.21
CA ASP A 652 -7.98 -20.57 -18.29
C ASP A 652 -8.52 -20.57 -16.86
N THR A 653 -9.01 -21.69 -16.39
CA THR A 653 -9.41 -21.90 -15.01
C THR A 653 -8.23 -22.40 -14.18
N ARG A 654 -8.21 -22.09 -12.88
CA ARG A 654 -7.22 -22.63 -11.93
C ARG A 654 -7.38 -24.15 -11.82
N GLU A 655 -6.35 -24.83 -11.36
CA GLU A 655 -6.39 -26.27 -11.11
C GLU A 655 -7.43 -26.66 -10.04
N SER A 656 -7.76 -25.76 -9.10
CA SER A 656 -8.78 -26.00 -8.09
C SER A 656 -9.41 -24.73 -7.53
N TYR A 657 -10.65 -24.82 -7.09
CA TYR A 657 -11.47 -23.75 -6.48
C TYR A 657 -12.04 -24.24 -5.15
N ARG A 658 -11.93 -23.40 -4.12
CA ARG A 658 -12.44 -23.71 -2.80
C ARG A 658 -13.94 -23.46 -2.72
N THR A 659 -14.69 -24.46 -2.21
CA THR A 659 -16.12 -24.32 -1.93
C THR A 659 -16.47 -25.00 -0.61
N THR A 660 -17.55 -24.53 0.02
CA THR A 660 -18.04 -25.08 1.29
C THR A 660 -19.27 -25.95 1.04
N LEU A 661 -19.32 -27.11 1.68
CA LEU A 661 -20.50 -28.01 1.75
C LEU A 661 -21.00 -28.09 3.18
N GLU A 662 -22.33 -28.08 3.34
CA GLU A 662 -22.99 -28.34 4.60
C GLU A 662 -23.72 -29.66 4.50
N ILE A 663 -23.46 -30.60 5.43
CA ILE A 663 -24.04 -31.89 5.52
C ILE A 663 -24.87 -31.97 6.79
N THR A 664 -26.15 -32.33 6.66
CA THR A 664 -27.01 -32.69 7.79
C THR A 664 -27.19 -34.20 7.78
N ALA A 665 -26.80 -34.86 8.86
CA ALA A 665 -26.88 -36.29 9.00
C ALA A 665 -27.46 -36.70 10.39
N LYS A 666 -27.97 -37.92 10.52
CA LYS A 666 -28.25 -38.47 11.85
C LYS A 666 -26.95 -38.68 12.61
N ASP A 667 -26.91 -38.23 13.85
CA ASP A 667 -25.70 -38.39 14.70
C ASP A 667 -25.56 -39.91 15.02
N ARG A 668 -24.45 -40.47 14.54
CA ARG A 668 -24.08 -41.86 14.78
C ARG A 668 -22.59 -42.06 14.77
N ILE A 669 -22.16 -43.13 15.41
CA ILE A 669 -20.75 -43.53 15.40
C ILE A 669 -20.26 -43.69 13.96
N ASN A 670 -19.08 -43.23 13.65
CA ASN A 670 -18.37 -43.29 12.36
C ASN A 670 -18.90 -42.41 11.22
N ILE A 671 -19.88 -41.52 11.42
CA ILE A 671 -20.38 -40.66 10.33
C ILE A 671 -19.26 -39.81 9.71
N ILE A 672 -18.32 -39.27 10.51
CA ILE A 672 -17.19 -38.51 10.06
C ILE A 672 -16.21 -39.37 9.24
N MET A 673 -16.03 -40.64 9.63
CA MET A 673 -15.15 -41.56 8.94
C MET A 673 -15.70 -41.95 7.57
N ASP A 674 -17.03 -42.18 7.49
CA ASP A 674 -17.70 -42.46 6.23
C ASP A 674 -17.62 -41.29 5.26
N VAL A 675 -17.83 -40.05 5.74
CA VAL A 675 -17.64 -38.81 4.95
C VAL A 675 -16.20 -38.68 4.45
N SER A 676 -15.24 -38.93 5.33
CA SER A 676 -13.79 -38.85 4.97
C SER A 676 -13.43 -39.94 3.93
N THR A 677 -14.00 -41.12 4.00
CA THR A 677 -13.80 -42.22 3.05
C THR A 677 -14.31 -41.84 1.66
N VAL A 678 -15.49 -41.23 1.58
CA VAL A 678 -16.06 -40.74 0.30
C VAL A 678 -15.17 -39.65 -0.30
N LEU A 679 -14.74 -38.68 0.50
CA LEU A 679 -13.87 -37.59 0.03
C LEU A 679 -12.52 -38.13 -0.47
N SER A 680 -11.93 -39.08 0.23
CA SER A 680 -10.72 -39.79 -0.19
C SER A 680 -10.90 -40.55 -1.50
N SER A 681 -12.02 -41.29 -1.65
CA SER A 681 -12.36 -42.08 -2.86
C SER A 681 -12.58 -41.18 -4.09
N THR A 682 -13.03 -39.93 -3.90
CA THR A 682 -13.24 -38.96 -4.96
C THR A 682 -11.98 -38.11 -5.22
N LYS A 683 -10.85 -38.40 -4.53
CA LYS A 683 -9.59 -37.64 -4.60
C LYS A 683 -9.80 -36.11 -4.39
N THR A 684 -10.74 -35.76 -3.52
CA THR A 684 -11.09 -34.39 -3.22
C THR A 684 -10.24 -33.90 -2.05
N HIS A 685 -9.53 -32.80 -2.25
CA HIS A 685 -8.74 -32.18 -1.19
C HIS A 685 -9.67 -31.48 -0.19
N VAL A 686 -9.48 -31.75 1.10
CA VAL A 686 -10.26 -31.15 2.20
C VAL A 686 -9.36 -30.15 2.92
N SER A 687 -9.74 -28.88 2.92
CA SER A 687 -9.02 -27.82 3.60
C SER A 687 -9.43 -27.65 5.05
N SER A 688 -10.72 -27.86 5.36
CA SER A 688 -11.24 -27.86 6.73
C SER A 688 -12.47 -28.78 6.85
N MET A 689 -12.66 -29.34 8.05
CA MET A 689 -13.86 -30.13 8.41
C MET A 689 -14.24 -29.78 9.84
N ASN A 690 -15.45 -29.27 10.02
CA ASN A 690 -16.03 -28.98 11.32
C ASN A 690 -17.30 -29.82 11.47
N ALA A 691 -17.42 -30.49 12.60
CA ALA A 691 -18.62 -31.31 12.92
C ALA A 691 -19.13 -30.90 14.30
N ARG A 692 -20.46 -30.79 14.43
CA ARG A 692 -21.13 -30.54 15.70
C ARG A 692 -22.40 -31.37 15.80
N SER A 693 -22.64 -31.95 16.95
CA SER A 693 -23.90 -32.62 17.25
C SER A 693 -24.93 -31.64 17.78
N THR A 694 -26.17 -31.78 17.37
CA THR A 694 -27.28 -30.98 17.88
C THR A 694 -28.07 -31.77 18.96
N PRO A 695 -28.75 -31.09 19.90
CA PRO A 695 -29.55 -31.75 20.93
C PRO A 695 -30.65 -32.68 20.36
N ASP A 696 -31.08 -32.42 19.11
CA ASP A 696 -32.12 -33.18 18.41
C ASP A 696 -31.60 -34.46 17.74
N GLY A 697 -30.35 -34.87 18.00
CA GLY A 697 -29.75 -36.11 17.49
C GLY A 697 -29.28 -36.05 16.05
N PHE A 698 -28.98 -34.86 15.53
CA PHE A 698 -28.36 -34.65 14.22
C PHE A 698 -26.91 -34.23 14.34
N ALA A 699 -26.10 -34.62 13.37
CA ALA A 699 -24.76 -34.12 13.13
C ALA A 699 -24.80 -33.13 11.98
N LEU A 700 -24.28 -31.90 12.22
CA LEU A 700 -24.06 -30.87 11.21
C LEU A 700 -22.58 -30.81 10.91
N LEU A 701 -22.18 -31.11 9.65
CA LEU A 701 -20.82 -31.06 9.21
C LEU A 701 -20.65 -29.93 8.18
N SER A 702 -19.64 -29.11 8.36
CA SER A 702 -19.21 -28.09 7.39
C SER A 702 -17.86 -28.49 6.85
N LEU A 703 -17.76 -28.59 5.52
CA LEU A 703 -16.56 -29.05 4.80
C LEU A 703 -16.10 -27.97 3.84
N ASP A 704 -14.87 -27.54 3.94
CA ASP A 704 -14.22 -26.75 2.88
C ASP A 704 -13.39 -27.68 2.00
N ILE A 705 -13.79 -27.78 0.74
CA ILE A 705 -13.17 -28.68 -0.25
C ILE A 705 -12.66 -27.89 -1.45
N ASP A 706 -11.63 -28.41 -2.09
CA ASP A 706 -11.06 -27.84 -3.30
C ASP A 706 -11.47 -28.73 -4.50
N VAL A 707 -12.18 -28.13 -5.48
CA VAL A 707 -12.67 -28.80 -6.69
C VAL A 707 -12.35 -28.01 -7.95
N PRO A 708 -12.08 -28.65 -9.10
CA PRO A 708 -11.79 -27.96 -10.36
C PRO A 708 -13.03 -27.31 -10.99
N ASP A 709 -14.20 -27.93 -10.84
CA ASP A 709 -15.45 -27.51 -11.49
C ASP A 709 -16.72 -27.98 -10.78
N SER A 710 -17.86 -27.56 -11.30
CA SER A 710 -19.19 -27.91 -10.78
C SER A 710 -19.57 -29.37 -11.03
N GLU A 711 -18.96 -30.08 -11.99
CA GLU A 711 -19.24 -31.47 -12.31
C GLU A 711 -18.64 -32.41 -11.26
N GLN A 712 -17.37 -32.18 -10.91
CA GLN A 712 -16.76 -32.93 -9.80
C GLN A 712 -17.46 -32.62 -8.48
N LEU A 713 -17.82 -31.36 -8.24
CA LEU A 713 -18.58 -30.98 -7.05
C LEU A 713 -19.90 -31.76 -6.93
N ARG A 714 -20.70 -31.84 -8.01
CA ARG A 714 -21.94 -32.61 -8.04
C ARG A 714 -21.70 -34.10 -7.80
N THR A 715 -20.59 -34.63 -8.31
CA THR A 715 -20.21 -36.03 -8.09
C THR A 715 -19.89 -36.28 -6.62
N VAL A 716 -19.17 -35.41 -5.96
CA VAL A 716 -18.88 -35.47 -4.53
C VAL A 716 -20.17 -35.37 -3.72
N MET A 717 -21.05 -34.42 -4.01
CA MET A 717 -22.31 -34.23 -3.30
C MET A 717 -23.21 -35.50 -3.41
N ARG A 718 -23.38 -36.06 -4.61
CA ARG A 718 -24.19 -37.30 -4.80
C ARG A 718 -23.62 -38.48 -4.00
N ARG A 719 -22.31 -38.65 -3.93
CA ARG A 719 -21.70 -39.72 -3.15
C ARG A 719 -21.84 -39.51 -1.65
N LEU A 720 -21.79 -38.27 -1.18
CA LEU A 720 -22.03 -37.92 0.22
C LEU A 720 -23.51 -38.17 0.60
N GLU A 721 -24.46 -37.90 -0.29
CA GLU A 721 -25.88 -38.18 -0.09
C GLU A 721 -26.19 -39.68 0.00
N GLN A 722 -25.34 -40.53 -0.59
CA GLN A 722 -25.50 -42.02 -0.53
C GLN A 722 -25.03 -42.61 0.80
N ILE A 723 -24.37 -41.85 1.66
CA ILE A 723 -23.95 -42.32 2.99
C ILE A 723 -25.20 -42.57 3.86
N SER A 724 -25.28 -43.75 4.44
CA SER A 724 -26.39 -44.11 5.35
C SER A 724 -26.47 -43.11 6.51
N GLY A 725 -27.63 -42.47 6.68
CA GLY A 725 -27.85 -41.46 7.73
C GLY A 725 -27.62 -40.02 7.29
N VAL A 726 -27.06 -39.74 6.13
CA VAL A 726 -27.03 -38.40 5.55
C VAL A 726 -28.43 -38.07 5.03
N MET A 727 -28.94 -36.92 5.44
CA MET A 727 -30.29 -36.45 5.08
C MET A 727 -30.23 -35.40 3.97
N ARG A 728 -29.20 -34.57 4.01
CA ARG A 728 -29.08 -33.46 3.07
C ARG A 728 -27.60 -33.01 2.92
N VAL A 729 -27.21 -32.77 1.70
CA VAL A 729 -25.92 -32.13 1.37
C VAL A 729 -26.23 -30.86 0.58
N THR A 730 -25.77 -29.71 1.08
CA THR A 730 -26.03 -28.41 0.44
C THR A 730 -24.77 -27.54 0.36
N ARG A 731 -24.76 -26.63 -0.59
CA ARG A 731 -23.84 -25.51 -0.58
C ARG A 731 -24.50 -24.39 0.21
N PRO A 732 -23.77 -23.64 1.07
CA PRO A 732 -24.34 -22.52 1.79
C PRO A 732 -24.92 -21.53 0.77
N ALA A 733 -26.17 -21.15 1.02
CA ALA A 733 -26.84 -20.09 0.29
C ALA A 733 -26.83 -18.86 1.21
N GLY A 734 -25.78 -18.06 1.15
CA GLY A 734 -25.40 -16.90 1.92
C GLY A 734 -26.38 -16.24 2.85
#